data_4ff72577614ecfb2ead2bd002c8d44af
#
_entry.id   4ff72577614ecfb2ead2bd002c8d44af
#
_cell.length_a   1.000
_cell.length_b   1.000
_cell.length_c   1.000
_cell.angle_alpha   90.00
_cell.angle_beta   90.00
_cell.angle_gamma   90.00
#
_symmetry.space_group_name_H-M   'P 1'
#
loop_
_entity.id
_entity.type
_entity.pdbx_description
1 polymer ?
#
loop_
_entity_poly.entity_id
_entity_poly.type
_entity_poly.pdbx_seq_one_letter_code
_entity_poly.pdbx_strand_id
1 'polypeptide(L)'
;MKHIILYINVLLIYLLSASTMQAMVYNGTPHKMTQPNGDTVTVYLYGSEFYIDAESVDHYTLTTDETSGEICYAMLSKDGNEYASTGITYTGGETPEAVKMIVQADLRISKESRTKKIAQAKSKLSKPASDTSGPVLRAATVLPDTVYGLCILIDFPSTKSNITLDQVRTFLNGDNNPVFGNKSSIKEFFQWISHGKLTYINFVPDGYYTAEKEFSDYSPSTATDYTIDQFYPQIEAAINDWAKKHPDELNLLSVNEYQGIKAINILYAGTCNNKWATGLWPHQSYVSNANQVKVTNWRYKGRNVFHSYQISDMGNKLTMGTFVHENGHLICGWPDFYQYEEHEPANNASPYNIGDAFSISSETNPPYPNPWALDQMGWLDDTKTDITNIKDGRVITLQKGCGYVAVYKGKGDNAKEKFYLEIRDKHYLHGRANKETGIFIWHSYDDGDNCYPDKEELLDCRPAKYEHPFWSKSNGPEVFYDESDPDAKWRDGAASGIYIWDFSEGGETMTFRCGRYIETPEFTTQTLQIAIAFQAFHDSIQLQGGDAPYKLEVYDGELPEGIELTSAGVLQGTPTQEGEATFTVKATDINGKTVYQEFTLSVFDSSPYEGTPYAIPGSFQMERYDRGGAEVAFHAARTIDTRRIKSARDDNEFFPMSQVTTGNYAIEFTTEGEWTKYTVDVMKSGWYNMSIQNATISDAILSLMIDQEIVDTMGIPGLYTEESSWFFTTTKAVGKITTKELHLDQGVHKLQFIGKYLPSTLQMDSVLFVLEKADKPTSLENISSRGITISQDGKGEFLLSGAQGDETMYVYTPQAELLESRRLLNGETKFGGNYRKGIYIIRIVGNEFSHTLKVIKE
;
A
#
# COMPACT_ATOMS: atom_id res chain seq x y z
N MET A 1 -21.94 -28.98 -37.33
CA MET A 1 -21.20 -29.81 -36.45
C MET A 1 -19.88 -29.06 -36.21
N LYS A 2 -19.84 -28.18 -35.24
CA LYS A 2 -18.66 -27.47 -34.83
C LYS A 2 -18.28 -27.99 -33.45
N HIS A 3 -17.20 -28.73 -33.39
CA HIS A 3 -16.62 -29.16 -32.14
C HIS A 3 -16.08 -27.93 -31.42
N ILE A 4 -16.64 -27.66 -30.28
CA ILE A 4 -16.02 -26.75 -29.30
C ILE A 4 -15.04 -27.65 -28.55
N ILE A 5 -13.78 -27.60 -28.96
CA ILE A 5 -12.68 -28.23 -28.22
C ILE A 5 -12.26 -27.20 -27.19
N LEU A 6 -12.53 -27.52 -25.94
CA LEU A 6 -12.07 -26.76 -24.78
C LEU A 6 -10.58 -27.11 -24.60
N TYR A 7 -9.67 -26.22 -25.04
CA TYR A 7 -8.23 -26.41 -24.87
C TYR A 7 -7.82 -25.96 -23.47
N ILE A 8 -7.50 -26.94 -22.65
CA ILE A 8 -6.67 -26.71 -21.45
C ILE A 8 -5.25 -27.01 -21.89
N ASN A 9 -4.41 -25.98 -21.98
CA ASN A 9 -2.98 -26.17 -22.16
C ASN A 9 -2.40 -26.75 -20.87
N VAL A 10 -2.23 -28.04 -20.86
CA VAL A 10 -1.59 -28.77 -19.78
C VAL A 10 -0.26 -29.27 -20.31
N LEU A 11 0.82 -28.81 -19.72
CA LEU A 11 2.16 -29.33 -19.97
C LEU A 11 2.19 -30.82 -19.65
N LEU A 12 2.59 -31.67 -20.60
CA LEU A 12 2.65 -33.12 -20.41
C LEU A 12 3.89 -33.49 -19.59
N ILE A 13 3.70 -33.85 -18.33
CA ILE A 13 4.78 -34.21 -17.41
C ILE A 13 4.82 -35.74 -17.30
N TYR A 14 5.83 -36.35 -17.88
CA TYR A 14 6.17 -37.74 -17.61
C TYR A 14 7.26 -37.82 -16.54
N LEU A 15 6.90 -38.30 -15.36
CA LEU A 15 7.86 -38.60 -14.30
C LEU A 15 8.22 -40.07 -14.26
N LEU A 16 9.45 -40.39 -14.64
CA LEU A 16 10.12 -41.62 -14.29
C LEU A 16 11.23 -41.34 -13.27
N SER A 17 10.81 -41.10 -12.04
CA SER A 17 11.60 -41.36 -10.84
C SER A 17 10.63 -41.30 -9.67
N ALA A 18 10.72 -42.23 -8.75
CA ALA A 18 9.84 -42.35 -7.58
C ALA A 18 9.95 -41.14 -6.63
N SER A 19 9.37 -40.02 -7.07
CA SER A 19 9.06 -38.89 -6.20
C SER A 19 7.57 -38.72 -6.25
N THR A 20 6.91 -38.89 -5.12
CA THR A 20 5.50 -38.62 -4.88
C THR A 20 5.23 -37.16 -5.28
N MET A 21 4.38 -36.98 -6.28
CA MET A 21 3.87 -35.63 -6.65
C MET A 21 2.70 -35.28 -5.74
N GLN A 22 2.57 -34.04 -5.39
CA GLN A 22 1.75 -33.61 -4.27
C GLN A 22 1.08 -32.27 -4.58
N ALA A 23 -0.01 -31.93 -3.90
CA ALA A 23 -0.56 -30.56 -3.90
C ALA A 23 0.56 -29.58 -3.47
N MET A 24 1.03 -28.75 -4.38
CA MET A 24 2.25 -27.97 -4.19
C MET A 24 2.25 -26.70 -4.99
N VAL A 25 2.72 -25.63 -4.35
CA VAL A 25 3.22 -24.46 -5.08
C VAL A 25 4.59 -24.77 -5.62
N TYR A 26 4.79 -24.52 -6.90
CA TYR A 26 6.08 -24.59 -7.56
C TYR A 26 6.66 -23.19 -7.70
N ASN A 27 7.85 -22.98 -7.18
CA ASN A 27 8.58 -21.73 -7.30
C ASN A 27 9.99 -21.99 -7.84
N GLY A 28 10.06 -22.32 -9.13
CA GLY A 28 11.31 -22.67 -9.78
C GLY A 28 11.86 -24.04 -9.36
N THR A 29 11.01 -24.95 -8.91
CA THR A 29 11.44 -26.28 -8.49
C THR A 29 11.86 -27.12 -9.70
N PRO A 30 13.08 -27.65 -9.75
CA PRO A 30 13.53 -28.46 -10.87
C PRO A 30 12.87 -29.85 -10.89
N HIS A 31 12.29 -30.20 -12.02
CA HIS A 31 11.69 -31.50 -12.26
C HIS A 31 12.33 -32.21 -13.46
N LYS A 32 12.61 -33.50 -13.31
CA LYS A 32 13.06 -34.31 -14.40
C LYS A 32 11.90 -34.87 -15.19
N MET A 33 11.86 -34.63 -16.47
CA MET A 33 10.80 -35.05 -17.38
C MET A 33 11.39 -35.91 -18.49
N THR A 34 10.68 -36.95 -18.90
CA THR A 34 11.09 -37.81 -20.00
C THR A 34 10.35 -37.41 -21.27
N GLN A 35 11.11 -37.09 -22.31
CA GLN A 35 10.62 -36.84 -23.65
C GLN A 35 10.06 -38.10 -24.30
N PRO A 36 9.19 -38.05 -25.29
CA PRO A 36 8.70 -39.20 -26.02
C PRO A 36 9.79 -40.07 -26.69
N ASN A 37 10.92 -39.43 -27.01
CA ASN A 37 12.10 -40.12 -27.55
C ASN A 37 12.92 -40.88 -26.51
N GLY A 38 12.58 -40.79 -25.22
CA GLY A 38 13.26 -41.40 -24.08
C GLY A 38 14.29 -40.54 -23.40
N ASP A 39 14.63 -39.36 -23.92
CA ASP A 39 15.57 -38.42 -23.29
C ASP A 39 14.94 -37.79 -22.03
N THR A 40 15.76 -37.51 -21.04
CA THR A 40 15.33 -36.85 -19.81
C THR A 40 15.84 -35.41 -19.77
N VAL A 41 14.94 -34.48 -19.63
CA VAL A 41 15.22 -33.03 -19.49
C VAL A 41 14.82 -32.54 -18.10
N THR A 42 15.49 -31.49 -17.62
CA THR A 42 15.09 -30.79 -16.40
C THR A 42 14.30 -29.54 -16.77
N VAL A 43 13.10 -29.45 -16.26
CA VAL A 43 12.24 -28.23 -16.38
C VAL A 43 12.04 -27.62 -15.02
N TYR A 44 11.81 -26.31 -14.98
CA TYR A 44 11.54 -25.55 -13.76
C TYR A 44 10.07 -25.18 -13.74
N LEU A 45 9.37 -25.58 -12.69
CA LEU A 45 7.92 -25.37 -12.57
C LEU A 45 7.60 -24.18 -11.68
N TYR A 46 6.57 -23.42 -12.07
CA TYR A 46 6.04 -22.28 -11.34
C TYR A 46 4.51 -22.34 -11.33
N GLY A 47 3.87 -22.06 -10.19
CA GLY A 47 2.42 -22.06 -10.05
C GLY A 47 1.90 -22.96 -8.95
N SER A 48 0.64 -23.37 -9.08
CA SER A 48 -0.08 -24.16 -8.06
C SER A 48 -0.83 -25.33 -8.71
N GLU A 49 -1.57 -26.11 -7.90
CA GLU A 49 -2.42 -27.18 -8.37
C GLU A 49 -3.50 -26.73 -9.39
N PHE A 50 -3.75 -25.43 -9.48
CA PHE A 50 -4.74 -24.89 -10.41
C PHE A 50 -4.17 -24.40 -11.72
N TYR A 51 -2.86 -24.03 -11.72
CA TYR A 51 -2.19 -23.52 -12.91
C TYR A 51 -0.66 -23.61 -12.77
N ILE A 52 0.01 -24.17 -13.77
CA ILE A 52 1.47 -24.29 -13.79
C ILE A 52 2.06 -23.76 -15.10
N ASP A 53 3.12 -22.97 -14.97
CA ASP A 53 4.06 -22.63 -16.02
C ASP A 53 5.33 -23.50 -15.90
N ALA A 54 5.91 -23.90 -17.02
CA ALA A 54 7.18 -24.60 -17.08
C ALA A 54 8.22 -23.80 -17.85
N GLU A 55 9.47 -23.82 -17.35
CA GLU A 55 10.58 -23.05 -17.92
C GLU A 55 11.86 -23.87 -18.06
N SER A 56 12.74 -23.37 -18.94
CA SER A 56 14.16 -23.77 -18.98
C SER A 56 14.92 -23.14 -17.79
N VAL A 57 16.18 -23.55 -17.59
CA VAL A 57 17.04 -23.00 -16.51
C VAL A 57 17.28 -21.48 -16.65
N ASP A 58 17.18 -20.96 -17.84
CA ASP A 58 17.37 -19.54 -18.19
C ASP A 58 16.04 -18.83 -18.55
N HIS A 59 14.93 -19.31 -17.94
CA HIS A 59 13.59 -18.69 -17.93
C HIS A 59 12.87 -18.58 -19.28
N TYR A 60 13.15 -19.47 -20.25
CA TYR A 60 12.33 -19.57 -21.45
C TYR A 60 11.15 -20.50 -21.20
N THR A 61 9.95 -20.02 -21.45
CA THR A 61 8.72 -20.78 -21.23
C THR A 61 8.63 -22.00 -22.13
N LEU A 62 8.19 -23.11 -21.56
CA LEU A 62 8.07 -24.40 -22.21
C LEU A 62 6.60 -24.84 -22.27
N THR A 63 6.24 -25.56 -23.33
CA THR A 63 4.93 -26.18 -23.51
C THR A 63 5.06 -27.52 -24.20
N THR A 64 4.04 -28.34 -24.14
CA THR A 64 4.03 -29.62 -24.89
C THR A 64 3.46 -29.40 -26.28
N ASP A 65 4.14 -29.89 -27.28
CA ASP A 65 3.66 -29.94 -28.66
C ASP A 65 2.54 -30.97 -28.80
N GLU A 66 1.38 -30.55 -29.30
CA GLU A 66 0.18 -31.40 -29.38
C GLU A 66 0.33 -32.57 -30.37
N THR A 67 1.22 -32.42 -31.34
CA THR A 67 1.39 -33.43 -32.40
C THR A 67 2.44 -34.48 -32.02
N SER A 68 3.58 -34.03 -31.50
CA SER A 68 4.70 -34.92 -31.18
C SER A 68 4.70 -35.40 -29.71
N GLY A 69 4.01 -34.67 -28.82
CA GLY A 69 4.05 -34.89 -27.38
C GLY A 69 5.36 -34.42 -26.73
N GLU A 70 6.28 -33.81 -27.50
CA GLU A 70 7.56 -33.31 -26.99
C GLU A 70 7.42 -32.00 -26.22
N ILE A 71 8.27 -31.79 -25.22
CA ILE A 71 8.40 -30.53 -24.54
C ILE A 71 9.17 -29.58 -25.44
N CYS A 72 8.54 -28.51 -25.87
CA CYS A 72 9.07 -27.53 -26.79
C CYS A 72 9.09 -26.13 -26.15
N TYR A 73 9.87 -25.21 -26.72
CA TYR A 73 9.78 -23.81 -26.40
C TYR A 73 8.42 -23.24 -26.80
N ALA A 74 7.89 -22.35 -25.98
CA ALA A 74 6.58 -21.74 -26.18
C ALA A 74 6.66 -20.38 -26.86
N MET A 75 5.59 -20.00 -27.54
CA MET A 75 5.25 -18.64 -27.97
C MET A 75 3.83 -18.34 -27.51
N LEU A 76 3.45 -17.06 -27.43
CA LEU A 76 2.07 -16.71 -27.19
C LEU A 76 1.23 -16.89 -28.46
N SER A 77 -0.02 -17.30 -28.28
CA SER A 77 -1.05 -17.20 -29.31
C SER A 77 -1.22 -15.74 -29.76
N LYS A 78 -1.84 -15.52 -30.92
CA LYS A 78 -2.03 -14.17 -31.47
C LYS A 78 -2.80 -13.20 -30.56
N ASP A 79 -3.64 -13.72 -29.70
CA ASP A 79 -4.44 -12.97 -28.73
C ASP A 79 -3.77 -12.89 -27.33
N GLY A 80 -2.58 -13.49 -27.15
CA GLY A 80 -1.85 -13.50 -25.91
C GLY A 80 -2.44 -14.37 -24.78
N ASN A 81 -3.43 -15.21 -25.10
CA ASN A 81 -4.23 -15.92 -24.10
C ASN A 81 -3.81 -17.38 -23.89
N GLU A 82 -2.98 -17.94 -24.77
CA GLU A 82 -2.54 -19.33 -24.72
C GLU A 82 -1.06 -19.45 -25.08
N TYR A 83 -0.42 -20.51 -24.60
CA TYR A 83 0.89 -20.92 -25.12
C TYR A 83 0.69 -21.80 -26.34
N ALA A 84 1.46 -21.53 -27.37
CA ALA A 84 1.56 -22.35 -28.56
C ALA A 84 2.97 -22.94 -28.66
N SER A 85 3.09 -24.20 -29.06
CA SER A 85 4.39 -24.79 -29.32
C SER A 85 5.07 -24.15 -30.53
N THR A 86 6.37 -23.91 -30.41
CA THR A 86 7.21 -23.50 -31.55
C THR A 86 7.62 -24.66 -32.41
N GLY A 87 7.40 -25.90 -31.98
CA GLY A 87 7.93 -27.11 -32.58
C GLY A 87 9.45 -27.30 -32.36
N ILE A 88 10.09 -26.39 -31.60
CA ILE A 88 11.52 -26.51 -31.27
C ILE A 88 11.64 -27.27 -29.96
N THR A 89 12.08 -28.52 -30.01
CA THR A 89 12.21 -29.41 -28.86
C THR A 89 13.23 -28.85 -27.83
N TYR A 90 12.84 -28.83 -26.57
CA TYR A 90 13.73 -28.51 -25.46
C TYR A 90 14.60 -29.75 -25.13
N THR A 91 15.92 -29.61 -25.25
CA THR A 91 16.86 -30.69 -24.99
C THR A 91 17.53 -30.64 -23.62
N GLY A 92 17.11 -29.75 -22.77
CA GLY A 92 17.69 -29.53 -21.44
C GLY A 92 18.80 -28.48 -21.44
N GLY A 93 19.11 -27.94 -20.27
CA GLY A 93 20.15 -26.93 -20.07
C GLY A 93 19.75 -25.53 -20.53
N GLU A 94 20.76 -24.70 -20.80
CA GLU A 94 20.53 -23.32 -21.27
C GLU A 94 19.99 -23.29 -22.70
N THR A 95 19.15 -22.33 -22.99
CA THR A 95 18.53 -22.13 -24.30
C THR A 95 19.60 -21.74 -25.34
N PRO A 96 19.73 -22.48 -26.45
CA PRO A 96 20.69 -22.14 -27.51
C PRO A 96 20.45 -20.75 -28.09
N GLU A 97 21.52 -20.01 -28.41
CA GLU A 97 21.46 -18.66 -28.98
C GLU A 97 20.58 -18.55 -30.22
N ALA A 98 20.59 -19.57 -31.08
CA ALA A 98 19.68 -19.58 -32.24
C ALA A 98 18.21 -19.66 -31.86
N VAL A 99 17.87 -20.24 -30.71
CA VAL A 99 16.52 -20.36 -30.20
C VAL A 99 16.13 -19.06 -29.51
N LYS A 100 17.03 -18.41 -28.76
CA LYS A 100 16.84 -17.10 -28.15
C LYS A 100 16.47 -15.99 -29.14
N MET A 101 16.83 -16.15 -30.40
CA MET A 101 16.44 -15.24 -31.48
C MET A 101 14.97 -15.41 -31.92
N ILE A 102 14.33 -16.51 -31.54
CA ILE A 102 12.98 -16.90 -31.99
C ILE A 102 11.98 -16.80 -30.85
N VAL A 103 12.40 -17.13 -29.63
CA VAL A 103 11.55 -17.18 -28.42
C VAL A 103 11.94 -16.08 -27.45
N GLN A 104 10.98 -15.67 -26.61
CA GLN A 104 11.18 -14.66 -25.60
C GLN A 104 11.27 -15.30 -24.22
N ALA A 105 12.22 -14.84 -23.39
CA ALA A 105 12.28 -15.23 -21.98
C ALA A 105 11.10 -14.63 -21.20
N ASP A 106 10.77 -15.25 -20.06
CA ASP A 106 9.72 -14.80 -19.13
C ASP A 106 8.35 -14.58 -19.79
N LEU A 107 8.03 -15.42 -20.78
CA LEU A 107 6.78 -15.32 -21.52
C LEU A 107 5.60 -15.72 -20.64
N ARG A 108 4.54 -14.92 -20.59
CA ARG A 108 3.31 -15.19 -19.82
C ARG A 108 2.06 -14.93 -20.65
N ILE A 109 1.05 -15.78 -20.47
CA ILE A 109 -0.29 -15.49 -20.96
C ILE A 109 -0.89 -14.31 -20.19
N SER A 110 -1.93 -13.68 -20.74
CA SER A 110 -2.58 -12.54 -20.09
C SER A 110 -3.06 -12.88 -18.66
N LYS A 111 -2.97 -11.92 -17.74
CA LYS A 111 -3.46 -12.09 -16.36
C LYS A 111 -4.93 -12.55 -16.34
N GLU A 112 -5.78 -11.97 -17.20
CA GLU A 112 -7.18 -12.33 -17.32
C GLU A 112 -7.36 -13.81 -17.73
N SER A 113 -6.59 -14.30 -18.69
CA SER A 113 -6.64 -15.69 -19.13
C SER A 113 -6.18 -16.65 -18.05
N ARG A 114 -5.12 -16.29 -17.32
CA ARG A 114 -4.62 -17.09 -16.20
C ARG A 114 -5.64 -17.17 -15.08
N THR A 115 -6.20 -16.02 -14.63
CA THR A 115 -7.27 -15.97 -13.63
C THR A 115 -8.47 -16.82 -14.03
N LYS A 116 -8.88 -16.74 -15.29
CA LYS A 116 -9.99 -17.56 -15.80
C LYS A 116 -9.68 -19.05 -15.76
N LYS A 117 -8.46 -19.48 -16.12
CA LYS A 117 -8.04 -20.89 -16.05
C LYS A 117 -8.03 -21.40 -14.61
N ILE A 118 -7.49 -20.61 -13.68
CA ILE A 118 -7.51 -20.91 -12.24
C ILE A 118 -8.94 -21.02 -11.73
N ALA A 119 -9.81 -20.06 -12.03
CA ALA A 119 -11.22 -20.08 -11.61
C ALA A 119 -11.97 -21.30 -12.17
N GLN A 120 -11.69 -21.71 -13.41
CA GLN A 120 -12.25 -22.91 -13.99
C GLN A 120 -11.75 -24.18 -13.29
N ALA A 121 -10.46 -24.27 -12.95
CA ALA A 121 -9.93 -25.39 -12.20
C ALA A 121 -10.56 -25.45 -10.79
N LYS A 122 -10.63 -24.33 -10.08
CA LYS A 122 -11.29 -24.23 -8.77
C LYS A 122 -12.78 -24.57 -8.81
N SER A 123 -13.51 -24.13 -9.82
CA SER A 123 -14.95 -24.42 -9.94
C SER A 123 -15.27 -25.91 -10.03
N LYS A 124 -14.33 -26.72 -10.49
CA LYS A 124 -14.44 -28.17 -10.53
C LYS A 124 -14.30 -28.82 -9.16
N LEU A 125 -13.63 -28.13 -8.22
CA LEU A 125 -13.40 -28.59 -6.83
C LEU A 125 -14.36 -27.92 -5.83
N SER A 126 -15.19 -26.97 -6.27
CA SER A 126 -16.01 -26.13 -5.39
C SER A 126 -17.19 -26.87 -4.77
N LYS A 127 -17.58 -26.40 -3.56
CA LYS A 127 -18.75 -26.88 -2.78
C LYS A 127 -20.02 -27.05 -3.61
N PRO A 128 -20.91 -27.99 -3.26
CA PRO A 128 -22.23 -28.10 -3.87
C PRO A 128 -23.02 -26.78 -3.77
N ALA A 129 -23.67 -26.36 -4.86
CA ALA A 129 -24.35 -25.07 -5.02
C ALA A 129 -25.56 -24.80 -4.09
N SER A 130 -25.71 -25.50 -2.97
CA SER A 130 -26.78 -25.27 -2.00
C SER A 130 -26.48 -24.26 -0.90
N ASP A 131 -25.28 -23.70 -0.87
CA ASP A 131 -24.91 -22.68 0.11
C ASP A 131 -24.82 -21.30 -0.55
N THR A 132 -26.01 -20.68 -0.74
CA THR A 132 -26.16 -19.27 -1.16
C THR A 132 -26.02 -18.28 -0.01
N SER A 133 -25.51 -18.72 1.14
CA SER A 133 -25.06 -17.80 2.19
C SER A 133 -23.67 -17.27 1.80
N GLY A 134 -23.53 -15.96 1.71
CA GLY A 134 -22.24 -15.25 1.53
C GLY A 134 -21.19 -15.72 2.53
N PRO A 135 -19.99 -15.13 2.53
CA PRO A 135 -18.90 -15.62 3.36
C PRO A 135 -19.42 -15.83 4.77
N VAL A 136 -19.63 -17.09 5.13
CA VAL A 136 -19.98 -17.46 6.49
C VAL A 136 -18.77 -17.04 7.30
N LEU A 137 -18.93 -16.02 8.12
CA LEU A 137 -18.08 -15.83 9.29
C LEU A 137 -17.90 -17.20 9.89
N ARG A 138 -16.76 -17.83 9.67
CA ARG A 138 -16.44 -19.11 10.31
C ARG A 138 -16.33 -18.77 11.80
N ALA A 139 -17.44 -18.96 12.51
CA ALA A 139 -17.35 -19.08 13.97
C ALA A 139 -16.24 -20.09 14.22
N ALA A 140 -15.27 -19.74 15.06
CA ALA A 140 -14.15 -20.60 15.39
C ALA A 140 -14.65 -22.04 15.50
N THR A 141 -14.13 -22.92 14.66
CA THR A 141 -14.61 -24.32 14.63
C THR A 141 -14.14 -24.95 15.92
N VAL A 142 -14.98 -24.95 16.92
CA VAL A 142 -14.65 -25.61 18.20
C VAL A 142 -14.59 -27.10 17.91
N LEU A 143 -13.37 -27.59 17.77
CA LEU A 143 -13.15 -29.02 17.69
C LEU A 143 -13.34 -29.65 19.08
N PRO A 144 -13.90 -30.88 19.16
CA PRO A 144 -13.83 -31.65 20.41
C PRO A 144 -12.36 -32.01 20.71
N ASP A 145 -12.06 -32.25 21.98
CA ASP A 145 -10.72 -32.65 22.43
C ASP A 145 -10.19 -33.90 21.71
N THR A 146 -11.09 -34.73 21.19
CA THR A 146 -10.75 -35.89 20.38
C THR A 146 -11.60 -35.92 19.08
N VAL A 147 -10.93 -36.03 17.97
CA VAL A 147 -11.55 -36.28 16.66
C VAL A 147 -11.24 -37.71 16.26
N TYR A 148 -12.28 -38.51 16.06
CA TYR A 148 -12.19 -39.85 15.49
C TYR A 148 -12.52 -39.83 14.03
N GLY A 149 -11.49 -40.07 13.19
CA GLY A 149 -11.60 -40.21 11.76
C GLY A 149 -11.55 -41.69 11.31
N LEU A 150 -11.81 -41.92 10.04
CA LEU A 150 -11.65 -43.21 9.39
C LEU A 150 -10.66 -43.08 8.24
N CYS A 151 -9.63 -43.94 8.23
CA CYS A 151 -8.69 -44.06 7.14
C CYS A 151 -8.94 -45.36 6.37
N ILE A 152 -9.51 -45.27 5.19
CA ILE A 152 -9.80 -46.43 4.31
C ILE A 152 -8.56 -46.75 3.49
N LEU A 153 -8.30 -48.05 3.34
CA LEU A 153 -7.18 -48.56 2.54
C LEU A 153 -7.72 -49.30 1.32
N ILE A 154 -7.37 -48.88 0.11
CA ILE A 154 -7.84 -49.46 -1.14
C ILE A 154 -6.59 -49.91 -1.95
N ASP A 155 -6.64 -51.17 -2.40
CA ASP A 155 -5.73 -51.67 -3.41
C ASP A 155 -6.46 -52.11 -4.68
N PHE A 156 -5.72 -52.47 -5.70
CA PHE A 156 -6.29 -52.88 -6.98
C PHE A 156 -5.89 -54.31 -7.34
N PRO A 157 -6.55 -54.99 -8.29
CA PRO A 157 -6.27 -56.39 -8.60
C PRO A 157 -4.79 -56.67 -8.80
N SER A 158 -4.10 -55.88 -9.62
CA SER A 158 -2.67 -56.00 -9.91
C SER A 158 -1.78 -55.00 -9.14
N THR A 159 -2.31 -53.95 -8.57
CA THR A 159 -1.53 -52.94 -7.83
C THR A 159 -1.80 -53.09 -6.33
N LYS A 160 -0.91 -53.84 -5.69
CA LYS A 160 -0.97 -54.09 -4.24
C LYS A 160 -0.01 -53.18 -3.50
N SER A 161 -0.42 -52.70 -2.34
CA SER A 161 0.47 -51.97 -1.43
C SER A 161 1.46 -52.92 -0.74
N ASN A 162 2.72 -52.50 -0.63
CA ASN A 162 3.73 -53.17 0.19
C ASN A 162 3.80 -52.60 1.61
N ILE A 163 2.99 -51.59 1.94
CA ILE A 163 2.90 -50.97 3.25
C ILE A 163 1.98 -51.83 4.11
N THR A 164 2.49 -52.27 5.24
CA THR A 164 1.69 -53.10 6.19
C THR A 164 0.68 -52.29 6.94
N LEU A 165 -0.37 -52.96 7.46
CA LEU A 165 -1.38 -52.33 8.29
C LEU A 165 -0.77 -51.73 9.56
N ASP A 166 0.21 -52.37 10.16
CA ASP A 166 0.90 -51.89 11.36
C ASP A 166 1.71 -50.61 11.07
N GLN A 167 2.32 -50.51 9.86
CA GLN A 167 2.97 -49.29 9.42
C GLN A 167 1.97 -48.16 9.21
N VAL A 168 0.78 -48.43 8.64
CA VAL A 168 -0.29 -47.43 8.51
C VAL A 168 -0.81 -47.00 9.90
N ARG A 169 -1.11 -47.93 10.77
CA ARG A 169 -1.54 -47.64 12.16
C ARG A 169 -0.51 -46.80 12.89
N THR A 170 0.76 -47.16 12.78
CA THR A 170 1.86 -46.39 13.40
C THR A 170 2.01 -45.02 12.78
N PHE A 171 1.89 -44.87 11.48
CA PHE A 171 1.92 -43.60 10.78
C PHE A 171 0.80 -42.65 11.29
N LEU A 172 -0.42 -43.18 11.43
CA LEU A 172 -1.57 -42.37 11.81
C LEU A 172 -1.63 -42.11 13.34
N ASN A 173 -1.43 -43.16 14.16
CA ASN A 173 -1.77 -43.13 15.57
C ASN A 173 -0.60 -43.53 16.50
N GLY A 174 0.59 -43.81 15.99
CA GLY A 174 1.74 -44.24 16.79
C GLY A 174 2.11 -43.23 17.86
N ASP A 175 2.76 -43.73 18.94
CA ASP A 175 3.35 -42.95 19.99
C ASP A 175 4.86 -43.17 20.04
N ASN A 176 5.65 -42.08 19.89
CA ASN A 176 7.10 -42.09 20.01
C ASN A 176 7.85 -43.10 19.12
N ASN A 177 7.22 -43.56 18.04
CA ASN A 177 7.82 -44.53 17.12
C ASN A 177 7.43 -44.23 15.64
N PRO A 178 7.87 -43.12 15.09
CA PRO A 178 7.52 -42.73 13.71
C PRO A 178 8.10 -43.70 12.67
N VAL A 179 7.34 -43.97 11.60
CA VAL A 179 7.74 -44.82 10.49
C VAL A 179 8.14 -43.97 9.28
N PHE A 180 8.85 -44.59 8.31
CA PHE A 180 9.26 -43.97 7.05
C PHE A 180 10.13 -42.73 7.16
N GLY A 181 10.78 -42.52 8.32
CA GLY A 181 11.59 -41.33 8.60
C GLY A 181 10.78 -40.07 8.93
N ASN A 182 9.48 -40.18 9.13
CA ASN A 182 8.64 -39.08 9.60
C ASN A 182 9.08 -38.66 11.01
N LYS A 183 8.88 -37.39 11.34
CA LYS A 183 9.22 -36.81 12.64
C LYS A 183 8.33 -37.31 13.78
N SER A 184 7.06 -37.54 13.47
CA SER A 184 6.02 -38.00 14.41
C SER A 184 4.97 -38.82 13.65
N SER A 185 3.99 -39.35 14.37
CA SER A 185 2.72 -39.78 13.77
C SER A 185 1.83 -38.57 13.48
N ILE A 186 0.74 -38.80 12.74
CA ILE A 186 -0.29 -37.76 12.48
C ILE A 186 -0.96 -37.32 13.78
N LYS A 187 -1.27 -38.26 14.69
CA LYS A 187 -1.82 -37.97 16.01
C LYS A 187 -0.88 -37.04 16.80
N GLU A 188 0.38 -37.39 16.91
CA GLU A 188 1.38 -36.62 17.68
C GLU A 188 1.57 -35.22 17.05
N PHE A 189 1.53 -35.11 15.74
CA PHE A 189 1.63 -33.80 15.06
C PHE A 189 0.46 -32.88 15.47
N PHE A 190 -0.78 -33.34 15.37
CA PHE A 190 -1.92 -32.53 15.78
C PHE A 190 -1.96 -32.24 17.28
N GLN A 191 -1.50 -33.17 18.11
CA GLN A 191 -1.32 -32.91 19.57
C GLN A 191 -0.29 -31.81 19.80
N TRP A 192 0.82 -31.82 19.05
CA TRP A 192 1.88 -30.85 19.19
C TRP A 192 1.41 -29.46 18.76
N ILE A 193 0.84 -29.29 17.57
CA ILE A 193 0.43 -27.97 17.07
C ILE A 193 -0.78 -27.39 17.82
N SER A 194 -1.57 -28.22 18.48
CA SER A 194 -2.72 -27.80 19.31
C SER A 194 -2.38 -27.60 20.78
N HIS A 195 -1.13 -27.76 21.18
CA HIS A 195 -0.72 -27.78 22.58
C HIS A 195 -1.53 -28.80 23.43
N GLY A 196 -1.81 -29.97 22.85
CA GLY A 196 -2.57 -31.04 23.48
C GLY A 196 -4.09 -30.85 23.48
N LYS A 197 -4.61 -29.75 22.90
CA LYS A 197 -6.06 -29.49 22.83
C LYS A 197 -6.80 -30.39 21.85
N LEU A 198 -6.08 -31.00 20.90
CA LEU A 198 -6.65 -31.93 19.90
C LEU A 198 -5.90 -33.25 19.91
N THR A 199 -6.63 -34.35 20.09
CA THR A 199 -6.17 -35.71 19.79
C THR A 199 -6.89 -36.21 18.54
N TYR A 200 -6.15 -36.40 17.44
CA TYR A 200 -6.70 -36.90 16.19
C TYR A 200 -6.38 -38.39 16.02
N ILE A 201 -7.39 -39.23 16.09
CA ILE A 201 -7.28 -40.70 16.00
C ILE A 201 -7.98 -41.17 14.72
N ASN A 202 -7.33 -42.01 13.92
CA ASN A 202 -7.92 -42.62 12.76
C ASN A 202 -8.15 -44.12 12.97
N PHE A 203 -9.37 -44.58 12.82
CA PHE A 203 -9.64 -46.01 12.70
C PHE A 203 -9.09 -46.54 11.39
N VAL A 204 -8.44 -47.67 11.42
CA VAL A 204 -7.77 -48.33 10.25
C VAL A 204 -8.40 -49.71 10.08
N PRO A 205 -8.85 -50.07 8.88
CA PRO A 205 -9.41 -51.41 8.59
C PRO A 205 -8.45 -52.55 8.91
N ASP A 206 -9.00 -53.76 9.03
CA ASP A 206 -8.19 -54.98 9.25
C ASP A 206 -7.54 -55.52 7.98
N GLY A 207 -7.72 -54.85 6.84
CA GLY A 207 -7.18 -55.22 5.56
C GLY A 207 -7.43 -54.16 4.49
N TYR A 208 -6.76 -54.31 3.37
CA TYR A 208 -7.04 -53.53 2.17
C TYR A 208 -8.35 -53.99 1.55
N TYR A 209 -9.18 -53.06 1.13
CA TYR A 209 -10.26 -53.31 0.22
C TYR A 209 -9.73 -53.34 -1.19
N THR A 210 -9.93 -54.48 -1.92
CA THR A 210 -9.51 -54.56 -3.31
C THR A 210 -10.62 -54.01 -4.22
N ALA A 211 -10.32 -52.97 -4.97
CA ALA A 211 -11.22 -52.39 -5.95
C ALA A 211 -11.55 -53.35 -7.07
N GLU A 212 -12.72 -53.19 -7.72
CA GLU A 212 -13.18 -54.10 -8.75
C GLU A 212 -12.36 -54.08 -10.03
N LYS A 213 -11.75 -52.93 -10.35
CA LYS A 213 -10.98 -52.73 -11.58
C LYS A 213 -9.52 -52.34 -11.25
N GLU A 214 -8.70 -52.34 -12.29
CA GLU A 214 -7.30 -51.93 -12.15
C GLU A 214 -7.17 -50.44 -11.81
N PHE A 215 -6.00 -50.07 -11.24
CA PHE A 215 -5.70 -48.68 -10.93
C PHE A 215 -5.83 -47.78 -12.18
N SER A 216 -5.34 -48.23 -13.33
CA SER A 216 -5.44 -47.49 -14.59
C SER A 216 -6.84 -47.20 -15.09
N ASP A 217 -7.85 -47.95 -14.62
CA ASP A 217 -9.27 -47.74 -15.00
C ASP A 217 -9.85 -46.54 -14.21
N TYR A 218 -9.35 -46.31 -12.98
CA TYR A 218 -9.77 -45.19 -12.12
C TYR A 218 -8.88 -43.96 -12.29
N SER A 219 -7.62 -44.17 -12.65
CA SER A 219 -6.62 -43.10 -12.80
C SER A 219 -5.82 -43.31 -14.11
N PRO A 220 -6.48 -43.23 -15.28
CA PRO A 220 -5.80 -43.38 -16.55
C PRO A 220 -4.78 -42.25 -16.77
N SER A 221 -3.64 -42.61 -17.32
CA SER A 221 -2.55 -41.64 -17.63
C SER A 221 -2.98 -40.58 -18.65
N THR A 222 -4.06 -40.83 -19.38
CA THR A 222 -4.69 -39.89 -20.33
C THR A 222 -5.79 -39.06 -19.71
N ALA A 223 -6.02 -39.15 -18.40
CA ALA A 223 -7.03 -38.34 -17.74
C ALA A 223 -6.71 -36.82 -17.93
N THR A 224 -7.75 -36.08 -18.24
CA THR A 224 -7.67 -34.62 -18.43
C THR A 224 -8.33 -33.85 -17.27
N ASP A 225 -8.88 -34.59 -16.30
CA ASP A 225 -9.57 -34.05 -15.12
C ASP A 225 -9.47 -35.06 -13.96
N TYR A 226 -9.98 -34.69 -12.77
CA TYR A 226 -10.14 -35.64 -11.67
C TYR A 226 -11.09 -36.77 -12.05
N THR A 227 -10.75 -37.99 -11.64
CA THR A 227 -11.54 -39.16 -11.92
C THR A 227 -12.19 -39.78 -10.67
N ILE A 228 -12.17 -39.05 -9.56
CA ILE A 228 -12.72 -39.49 -8.26
C ILE A 228 -14.16 -39.95 -8.33
N ASP A 229 -14.96 -39.35 -9.20
CA ASP A 229 -16.38 -39.74 -9.37
C ASP A 229 -16.57 -41.19 -9.72
N GLN A 230 -15.68 -41.75 -10.51
CA GLN A 230 -15.68 -43.17 -10.87
C GLN A 230 -15.21 -44.08 -9.71
N PHE A 231 -14.54 -43.49 -8.70
CA PHE A 231 -13.99 -44.22 -7.57
C PHE A 231 -14.90 -44.25 -6.36
N TYR A 232 -15.90 -43.34 -6.25
CA TYR A 232 -16.85 -43.33 -5.13
C TYR A 232 -17.54 -44.66 -4.84
N PRO A 233 -17.97 -45.49 -5.83
CA PRO A 233 -18.53 -46.80 -5.53
C PRO A 233 -17.59 -47.74 -4.78
N GLN A 234 -16.27 -47.65 -5.02
CA GLN A 234 -15.26 -48.43 -4.32
C GLN A 234 -15.06 -47.93 -2.90
N ILE A 235 -15.10 -46.60 -2.73
CA ILE A 235 -15.03 -45.96 -1.41
C ILE A 235 -16.27 -46.39 -0.58
N GLU A 236 -17.48 -46.34 -1.16
CA GLU A 236 -18.70 -46.78 -0.51
C GLU A 236 -18.62 -48.26 -0.10
N ALA A 237 -18.17 -49.10 -0.98
CA ALA A 237 -18.04 -50.52 -0.70
C ALA A 237 -17.04 -50.81 0.42
N ALA A 238 -15.90 -50.10 0.41
CA ALA A 238 -14.86 -50.23 1.46
C ALA A 238 -15.38 -49.77 2.82
N ILE A 239 -16.09 -48.64 2.87
CA ILE A 239 -16.67 -48.15 4.14
C ILE A 239 -17.74 -49.12 4.65
N ASN A 240 -18.60 -49.64 3.77
CA ASN A 240 -19.65 -50.58 4.17
C ASN A 240 -19.09 -51.94 4.64
N ASP A 241 -18.00 -52.43 4.03
CA ASP A 241 -17.32 -53.63 4.49
C ASP A 241 -16.71 -53.44 5.86
N TRP A 242 -16.04 -52.29 6.11
CA TRP A 242 -15.51 -51.92 7.39
C TRP A 242 -16.60 -51.74 8.46
N ALA A 243 -17.65 -50.99 8.16
CA ALA A 243 -18.72 -50.68 9.09
C ALA A 243 -19.51 -51.92 9.56
N LYS A 244 -19.61 -52.94 8.73
CA LYS A 244 -20.20 -54.22 9.13
C LYS A 244 -19.36 -54.95 10.18
N LYS A 245 -18.05 -54.83 10.10
CA LYS A 245 -17.09 -55.51 11.01
C LYS A 245 -16.86 -54.72 12.28
N HIS A 246 -17.03 -53.41 12.24
CA HIS A 246 -16.69 -52.47 13.30
C HIS A 246 -17.85 -51.55 13.69
N PRO A 247 -19.02 -52.08 14.10
CA PRO A 247 -20.18 -51.24 14.41
C PRO A 247 -19.98 -50.30 15.59
N ASP A 248 -19.18 -50.68 16.55
CA ASP A 248 -18.87 -49.86 17.73
C ASP A 248 -17.98 -48.68 17.34
N GLU A 249 -16.95 -48.90 16.58
CA GLU A 249 -16.04 -47.84 16.08
C GLU A 249 -16.77 -46.89 15.15
N LEU A 250 -17.69 -47.39 14.29
CA LEU A 250 -18.57 -46.58 13.44
C LEU A 250 -19.36 -45.56 14.27
N ASN A 251 -19.82 -45.96 15.48
CA ASN A 251 -20.57 -45.09 16.37
C ASN A 251 -19.65 -44.03 17.09
N LEU A 252 -18.37 -44.27 17.19
CA LEU A 252 -17.40 -43.32 17.78
C LEU A 252 -16.95 -42.26 16.84
N LEU A 253 -17.09 -42.45 15.50
CA LEU A 253 -16.64 -41.51 14.51
C LEU A 253 -17.19 -40.10 14.78
N SER A 254 -16.35 -39.10 14.73
CA SER A 254 -16.74 -37.69 14.85
C SER A 254 -17.58 -37.26 13.67
N VAL A 255 -18.58 -36.41 13.91
CA VAL A 255 -19.46 -35.91 12.85
C VAL A 255 -19.29 -34.40 12.65
N ASN A 256 -19.52 -33.95 11.42
CA ASN A 256 -19.62 -32.55 11.08
C ASN A 256 -21.06 -32.04 11.25
N GLU A 257 -21.27 -30.75 10.94
CA GLU A 257 -22.59 -30.08 11.03
C GLU A 257 -23.67 -30.69 10.12
N TYR A 258 -23.27 -31.42 9.08
CA TYR A 258 -24.17 -32.09 8.15
C TYR A 258 -24.47 -33.53 8.56
N GLN A 259 -24.03 -33.96 9.74
CA GLN A 259 -24.23 -35.31 10.28
C GLN A 259 -23.48 -36.41 9.49
N GLY A 260 -22.46 -36.02 8.68
CA GLY A 260 -21.51 -36.94 8.06
C GLY A 260 -20.25 -37.08 8.91
N ILE A 261 -19.47 -38.11 8.62
CA ILE A 261 -18.14 -38.31 9.26
C ILE A 261 -17.29 -37.08 9.00
N LYS A 262 -16.70 -36.54 10.06
CA LYS A 262 -15.90 -35.32 9.99
C LYS A 262 -14.59 -35.50 9.21
N ALA A 263 -13.94 -36.65 9.40
CA ALA A 263 -12.62 -36.93 8.83
C ALA A 263 -12.61 -38.30 8.12
N ILE A 264 -12.66 -38.29 6.81
CA ILE A 264 -12.44 -39.46 5.94
C ILE A 264 -11.12 -39.28 5.20
N ASN A 265 -10.22 -40.25 5.43
CA ASN A 265 -8.96 -40.36 4.72
C ASN A 265 -9.03 -41.58 3.80
N ILE A 266 -8.59 -41.43 2.57
CA ILE A 266 -8.55 -42.50 1.58
C ILE A 266 -7.09 -42.66 1.14
N LEU A 267 -6.50 -43.80 1.48
CA LEU A 267 -5.16 -44.15 1.02
C LEU A 267 -5.30 -45.30 -0.02
N TYR A 268 -4.78 -45.08 -1.22
CA TYR A 268 -4.82 -46.09 -2.27
C TYR A 268 -3.42 -46.59 -2.64
N ALA A 269 -3.32 -47.89 -2.99
CA ALA A 269 -2.07 -48.49 -3.42
C ALA A 269 -1.62 -47.94 -4.76
N GLY A 270 -0.30 -47.88 -4.95
CA GLY A 270 0.30 -47.33 -6.16
C GLY A 270 0.73 -45.88 -5.96
N THR A 271 1.16 -45.27 -7.08
CA THR A 271 1.59 -43.88 -7.14
C THR A 271 0.78 -43.17 -8.21
N CYS A 272 0.29 -41.97 -7.89
CA CYS A 272 -0.38 -41.16 -8.88
C CYS A 272 0.62 -40.60 -9.89
N ASN A 273 0.63 -41.15 -11.08
CA ASN A 273 1.50 -40.74 -12.18
C ASN A 273 0.74 -39.90 -13.23
N ASN A 274 -0.40 -39.37 -12.88
CA ASN A 274 -1.22 -38.59 -13.78
C ASN A 274 -0.61 -37.19 -13.99
N LYS A 275 -1.13 -36.51 -15.00
CA LYS A 275 -0.94 -35.07 -15.13
C LYS A 275 -1.44 -34.39 -13.87
N TRP A 276 -0.91 -33.20 -13.61
CA TRP A 276 -1.32 -32.35 -12.51
C TRP A 276 -2.84 -32.18 -12.44
N ALA A 277 -3.39 -32.32 -11.22
CA ALA A 277 -4.83 -32.22 -10.95
C ALA A 277 -5.71 -33.14 -11.80
N THR A 278 -5.22 -34.31 -12.18
CA THR A 278 -5.96 -35.28 -12.97
C THR A 278 -5.89 -36.70 -12.38
N GLY A 279 -6.81 -37.55 -12.73
CA GLY A 279 -6.89 -38.92 -12.20
C GLY A 279 -7.30 -38.90 -10.71
N LEU A 280 -6.71 -39.80 -9.91
CA LEU A 280 -6.88 -39.88 -8.46
C LEU A 280 -5.81 -39.03 -7.74
N TRP A 281 -5.61 -37.82 -8.18
CA TRP A 281 -4.62 -36.90 -7.59
C TRP A 281 -4.84 -36.71 -6.09
N PRO A 282 -3.77 -36.66 -5.25
CA PRO A 282 -3.89 -36.35 -3.82
C PRO A 282 -4.50 -34.97 -3.57
N HIS A 283 -5.59 -34.90 -2.82
CA HIS A 283 -6.28 -33.64 -2.50
C HIS A 283 -7.34 -33.83 -1.39
N GLN A 284 -7.75 -32.71 -0.79
CA GLN A 284 -8.98 -32.59 -0.04
C GLN A 284 -10.11 -32.04 -0.93
N SER A 285 -11.31 -32.60 -0.85
CA SER A 285 -12.45 -32.11 -1.62
C SER A 285 -13.78 -32.47 -0.95
N TYR A 286 -14.86 -31.96 -1.58
CA TYR A 286 -16.24 -32.22 -1.16
C TYR A 286 -16.90 -33.22 -2.11
N VAL A 287 -17.79 -34.07 -1.55
CA VAL A 287 -18.59 -35.02 -2.32
C VAL A 287 -19.72 -34.27 -2.99
N SER A 288 -19.84 -34.38 -4.30
CA SER A 288 -20.96 -33.78 -5.05
C SER A 288 -22.30 -34.40 -4.64
N ASN A 289 -23.40 -33.64 -4.78
CA ASN A 289 -24.75 -34.13 -4.49
C ASN A 289 -25.16 -35.35 -5.34
N ALA A 290 -24.54 -35.57 -6.49
CA ALA A 290 -24.77 -36.70 -7.37
C ALA A 290 -24.11 -38.00 -6.87
N ASN A 291 -23.04 -37.89 -6.07
CA ASN A 291 -22.17 -38.98 -5.66
C ASN A 291 -22.27 -39.31 -4.15
N GLN A 292 -23.48 -39.27 -3.59
CA GLN A 292 -23.68 -39.52 -2.17
C GLN A 292 -23.28 -40.97 -1.81
N VAL A 293 -22.38 -41.08 -0.83
CA VAL A 293 -21.96 -42.35 -0.21
C VAL A 293 -22.88 -42.70 0.95
N LYS A 294 -23.45 -43.91 0.94
CA LYS A 294 -24.39 -44.37 1.95
C LYS A 294 -23.88 -45.61 2.66
N VAL A 295 -24.01 -45.61 3.97
CA VAL A 295 -23.67 -46.76 4.82
C VAL A 295 -24.93 -47.26 5.53
N THR A 296 -25.22 -48.54 5.38
CA THR A 296 -26.47 -49.16 5.85
C THR A 296 -26.70 -48.96 7.35
N ASN A 297 -25.68 -49.02 8.15
CA ASN A 297 -25.73 -48.90 9.62
C ASN A 297 -25.37 -47.50 10.14
N TRP A 298 -25.28 -46.53 9.27
CA TRP A 298 -24.99 -45.14 9.69
C TRP A 298 -26.08 -44.62 10.62
N ARG A 299 -25.70 -44.08 11.76
CA ARG A 299 -26.63 -43.57 12.79
C ARG A 299 -27.60 -42.49 12.33
N TYR A 300 -27.23 -41.74 11.30
CA TYR A 300 -28.07 -40.73 10.66
C TYR A 300 -28.66 -41.27 9.36
N LYS A 301 -29.77 -41.99 9.46
CA LYS A 301 -30.42 -42.68 8.32
C LYS A 301 -30.77 -41.72 7.19
N GLY A 302 -30.46 -42.12 5.97
CA GLY A 302 -30.76 -41.36 4.75
C GLY A 302 -29.85 -40.19 4.47
N ARG A 303 -28.85 -39.96 5.33
CA ARG A 303 -27.84 -38.92 5.09
C ARG A 303 -26.64 -39.51 4.39
N ASN A 304 -25.90 -38.61 3.67
CA ASN A 304 -24.57 -38.93 3.17
C ASN A 304 -23.62 -39.25 4.34
N VAL A 305 -22.82 -40.29 4.22
CA VAL A 305 -21.94 -40.73 5.29
C VAL A 305 -20.77 -39.77 5.52
N PHE A 306 -20.38 -39.05 4.47
CA PHE A 306 -19.41 -37.93 4.58
C PHE A 306 -19.65 -36.91 3.47
N HIS A 307 -19.24 -35.66 3.76
CA HIS A 307 -19.39 -34.54 2.82
C HIS A 307 -18.06 -34.05 2.29
N SER A 308 -16.97 -34.35 2.98
CA SER A 308 -15.62 -34.03 2.59
C SER A 308 -14.68 -35.20 2.91
N TYR A 309 -13.61 -35.29 2.17
CA TYR A 309 -12.62 -36.37 2.26
C TYR A 309 -11.24 -35.82 1.88
N GLN A 310 -10.22 -36.55 2.31
CA GLN A 310 -8.87 -36.47 1.80
C GLN A 310 -8.52 -37.78 1.08
N ILE A 311 -7.86 -37.71 -0.07
CA ILE A 311 -7.34 -38.88 -0.79
C ILE A 311 -5.86 -38.69 -1.08
N SER A 312 -5.07 -39.76 -0.91
CA SER A 312 -3.63 -39.78 -1.23
C SER A 312 -3.19 -41.13 -1.72
N ASP A 313 -2.21 -41.13 -2.58
CA ASP A 313 -1.48 -42.35 -2.97
C ASP A 313 -0.50 -42.78 -1.86
N MET A 314 -0.24 -44.06 -1.79
CA MET A 314 0.64 -44.63 -0.78
C MET A 314 2.08 -44.75 -1.26
N GLY A 315 2.32 -44.82 -2.57
CA GLY A 315 3.65 -45.07 -3.13
C GLY A 315 4.36 -46.25 -2.46
N ASN A 316 5.63 -46.04 -2.13
CA ASN A 316 6.45 -46.97 -1.37
C ASN A 316 6.62 -46.58 0.13
N LYS A 317 6.17 -45.39 0.52
CA LYS A 317 6.24 -44.86 1.89
C LYS A 317 5.16 -43.79 2.09
N LEU A 318 4.68 -43.69 3.29
CA LEU A 318 3.80 -42.61 3.70
C LEU A 318 4.62 -41.42 4.22
N THR A 319 4.35 -40.24 3.73
CA THR A 319 4.92 -38.98 4.22
C THR A 319 3.85 -38.11 4.86
N MET A 320 4.19 -37.45 5.96
CA MET A 320 3.19 -36.72 6.71
C MET A 320 2.84 -35.34 6.10
N GLY A 321 3.70 -34.76 5.29
CA GLY A 321 3.49 -33.39 4.77
C GLY A 321 2.15 -33.19 4.10
N THR A 322 1.89 -33.89 2.97
CA THR A 322 0.59 -33.82 2.26
C THR A 322 -0.56 -34.24 3.17
N PHE A 323 -0.39 -35.34 3.91
CA PHE A 323 -1.46 -35.86 4.75
C PHE A 323 -1.91 -34.84 5.81
N VAL A 324 -1.00 -34.12 6.47
CA VAL A 324 -1.39 -33.08 7.43
C VAL A 324 -1.91 -31.82 6.76
N HIS A 325 -1.41 -31.47 5.56
CA HIS A 325 -1.95 -30.38 4.74
C HIS A 325 -3.44 -30.62 4.45
N GLU A 326 -3.77 -31.74 3.79
CA GLU A 326 -5.15 -32.07 3.41
C GLU A 326 -6.06 -32.23 4.64
N ASN A 327 -5.51 -32.72 5.77
CA ASN A 327 -6.25 -32.79 7.02
C ASN A 327 -6.40 -31.44 7.71
N GLY A 328 -5.51 -30.48 7.49
CA GLY A 328 -5.71 -29.09 7.88
C GLY A 328 -6.97 -28.49 7.26
N HIS A 329 -7.17 -28.72 5.95
CA HIS A 329 -8.43 -28.37 5.28
C HIS A 329 -9.60 -29.19 5.83
N LEU A 330 -9.43 -30.49 5.96
CA LEU A 330 -10.52 -31.43 6.26
C LEU A 330 -11.09 -31.24 7.67
N ILE A 331 -10.24 -31.16 8.71
CA ILE A 331 -10.69 -31.11 10.11
C ILE A 331 -10.70 -29.71 10.69
N CYS A 332 -9.76 -28.85 10.30
CA CYS A 332 -9.66 -27.49 10.82
C CYS A 332 -10.35 -26.45 9.91
N GLY A 333 -10.57 -26.79 8.65
CA GLY A 333 -11.18 -25.91 7.67
C GLY A 333 -10.28 -24.74 7.26
N TRP A 334 -8.97 -24.89 7.41
CA TRP A 334 -8.01 -23.89 6.99
C TRP A 334 -7.99 -23.73 5.48
N PRO A 335 -7.91 -22.51 4.93
CA PRO A 335 -7.65 -22.26 3.51
C PRO A 335 -6.19 -22.54 3.16
N ASP A 336 -5.89 -22.59 1.88
CA ASP A 336 -4.51 -22.45 1.42
C ASP A 336 -4.01 -21.01 1.67
N PHE A 337 -2.71 -20.87 1.99
CA PHE A 337 -2.08 -19.60 2.30
C PHE A 337 -1.11 -19.14 1.21
N TYR A 338 -1.02 -19.86 0.09
CA TYR A 338 -0.22 -19.46 -1.06
C TYR A 338 -1.09 -18.76 -2.11
N GLN A 339 -0.47 -17.84 -2.84
CA GLN A 339 -1.15 -17.16 -3.95
C GLN A 339 -1.14 -18.03 -5.19
N TYR A 340 -2.30 -18.14 -5.83
CA TYR A 340 -2.45 -18.89 -7.07
C TYR A 340 -2.05 -18.09 -8.32
N GLU A 341 -1.88 -16.78 -8.22
CA GLU A 341 -1.85 -15.91 -9.38
C GLU A 341 -0.52 -15.21 -9.65
N GLU A 342 0.41 -15.15 -8.72
CA GLU A 342 1.64 -14.40 -8.91
C GLU A 342 2.82 -15.31 -9.22
N HIS A 343 3.34 -15.10 -10.42
CA HIS A 343 4.67 -15.49 -10.84
C HIS A 343 5.61 -14.31 -10.55
N GLU A 344 6.21 -14.31 -9.38
CA GLU A 344 7.34 -13.43 -9.13
C GLU A 344 8.62 -14.07 -9.70
N PRO A 345 9.47 -13.29 -10.38
CA PRO A 345 10.76 -13.81 -10.85
C PRO A 345 11.57 -14.37 -9.67
N ALA A 346 12.39 -15.35 -9.95
CA ALA A 346 13.12 -16.20 -8.99
C ALA A 346 13.93 -15.46 -7.89
N ASN A 347 14.04 -14.14 -7.94
CA ASN A 347 14.72 -13.31 -6.95
C ASN A 347 13.84 -12.86 -5.77
N ASN A 348 12.52 -12.94 -5.91
CA ASN A 348 11.59 -12.71 -4.83
C ASN A 348 11.00 -14.07 -4.43
N ALA A 349 11.63 -14.75 -3.47
CA ALA A 349 11.00 -15.88 -2.82
C ALA A 349 9.63 -15.41 -2.35
N SER A 350 8.57 -16.01 -2.91
CA SER A 350 7.22 -15.64 -2.53
C SER A 350 7.07 -15.77 -1.03
N PRO A 351 6.65 -14.71 -0.33
CA PRO A 351 6.40 -14.76 1.10
C PRO A 351 5.38 -15.83 1.48
N TYR A 352 4.57 -16.22 0.54
CA TYR A 352 3.37 -17.02 0.71
C TYR A 352 3.65 -18.48 1.06
N ASN A 353 4.78 -19.03 0.62
CA ASN A 353 5.17 -20.39 0.96
C ASN A 353 5.57 -20.57 2.42
N ILE A 354 5.83 -19.49 3.14
CA ILE A 354 6.21 -19.54 4.55
C ILE A 354 4.97 -19.65 5.45
N GLY A 355 3.85 -19.11 5.00
CA GLY A 355 2.57 -19.19 5.70
C GLY A 355 1.84 -20.50 5.50
N ASP A 356 2.11 -21.18 4.41
CA ASP A 356 1.58 -22.50 4.15
C ASP A 356 2.44 -23.55 4.84
N ALA A 357 2.11 -23.81 6.07
CA ALA A 357 2.80 -24.78 6.93
C ALA A 357 2.80 -26.19 6.37
N PHE A 358 1.98 -26.43 5.36
CA PHE A 358 1.76 -27.74 4.78
C PHE A 358 2.23 -27.85 3.33
N SER A 359 2.81 -26.79 2.77
CA SER A 359 3.25 -26.79 1.36
C SER A 359 4.41 -27.73 1.05
N ILE A 360 4.97 -28.34 2.07
CA ILE A 360 6.12 -29.21 1.91
C ILE A 360 5.69 -30.65 1.89
N SER A 361 5.11 -30.99 0.88
CA SER A 361 4.40 -32.21 0.62
C SER A 361 5.24 -33.50 0.67
N SER A 362 6.53 -33.45 0.32
CA SER A 362 7.42 -34.60 0.46
C SER A 362 8.10 -34.68 1.83
N GLU A 363 7.81 -33.74 2.69
CA GLU A 363 8.51 -33.60 3.94
C GLU A 363 8.04 -34.60 4.98
N THR A 364 9.01 -35.26 5.57
CA THR A 364 8.81 -36.11 6.74
C THR A 364 8.79 -35.32 8.05
N ASN A 365 9.03 -34.03 7.98
CA ASN A 365 9.05 -33.09 9.09
C ASN A 365 8.44 -31.75 8.66
N PRO A 366 7.11 -31.70 8.41
CA PRO A 366 6.46 -30.46 8.02
C PRO A 366 6.54 -29.43 9.15
N PRO A 367 6.63 -28.13 8.79
CA PRO A 367 6.58 -27.07 9.76
C PRO A 367 5.19 -27.00 10.45
N TYR A 368 5.10 -26.25 11.53
CA TYR A 368 3.80 -25.95 12.15
C TYR A 368 3.09 -24.80 11.42
N PRO A 369 1.73 -24.73 11.50
CA PRO A 369 0.93 -23.71 10.85
C PRO A 369 1.32 -22.28 11.27
N ASN A 370 0.93 -21.30 10.45
CA ASN A 370 1.05 -19.91 10.80
C ASN A 370 0.17 -19.57 12.03
N PRO A 371 0.45 -18.46 12.73
CA PRO A 371 -0.27 -18.10 13.95
C PRO A 371 -1.75 -17.84 13.74
N TRP A 372 -2.15 -17.30 12.59
CA TRP A 372 -3.55 -17.06 12.27
C TRP A 372 -4.36 -18.37 12.29
N ALA A 373 -3.84 -19.42 11.64
CA ALA A 373 -4.50 -20.73 11.60
C ALA A 373 -4.68 -21.33 13.00
N LEU A 374 -3.65 -21.22 13.84
CA LEU A 374 -3.72 -21.70 15.23
C LEU A 374 -4.68 -20.85 16.09
N ASP A 375 -4.72 -19.53 15.88
CA ASP A 375 -5.63 -18.62 16.60
C ASP A 375 -7.09 -18.87 16.24
N GLN A 376 -7.40 -19.19 14.96
CA GLN A 376 -8.74 -19.58 14.51
C GLN A 376 -9.28 -20.83 15.23
N MET A 377 -8.38 -21.71 15.69
CA MET A 377 -8.73 -22.91 16.43
C MET A 377 -8.75 -22.71 17.96
N GLY A 378 -8.40 -21.51 18.46
CA GLY A 378 -8.21 -21.25 19.87
C GLY A 378 -6.99 -21.95 20.49
N TRP A 379 -6.05 -22.41 19.66
CA TRP A 379 -4.86 -23.14 20.13
C TRP A 379 -3.78 -22.22 20.68
N LEU A 380 -3.89 -20.91 20.44
CA LEU A 380 -2.97 -19.91 20.99
C LEU A 380 -3.39 -19.32 22.34
N ASP A 381 -4.57 -19.65 22.87
CA ASP A 381 -5.13 -18.94 24.03
C ASP A 381 -4.26 -18.98 25.28
N ASP A 382 -3.47 -20.03 25.47
CA ASP A 382 -2.58 -20.20 26.60
C ASP A 382 -1.13 -19.74 26.34
N THR A 383 -0.77 -19.44 25.10
CA THR A 383 0.63 -19.20 24.69
C THR A 383 0.85 -17.84 24.04
N LYS A 384 -0.21 -17.16 23.62
CA LYS A 384 -0.10 -15.83 23.02
C LYS A 384 0.07 -14.72 24.06
N THR A 385 0.91 -13.76 23.74
CA THR A 385 1.07 -12.52 24.50
C THR A 385 0.36 -11.37 23.78
N ASP A 386 -0.71 -10.82 24.36
CA ASP A 386 -1.41 -9.68 23.78
C ASP A 386 -0.63 -8.38 24.05
N ILE A 387 -0.13 -7.74 22.99
CA ILE A 387 0.66 -6.51 23.06
C ILE A 387 -0.14 -5.26 22.66
N THR A 388 -1.42 -5.39 22.34
CA THR A 388 -2.28 -4.32 21.78
C THR A 388 -2.32 -3.05 22.63
N ASN A 389 -2.29 -3.20 23.96
CA ASN A 389 -2.42 -2.07 24.87
C ASN A 389 -1.10 -1.69 25.56
N ILE A 390 0.02 -2.25 25.12
CA ILE A 390 1.34 -1.91 25.66
C ILE A 390 1.78 -0.57 25.07
N LYS A 391 2.07 0.41 25.94
CA LYS A 391 2.41 1.79 25.54
C LYS A 391 3.70 2.30 26.21
N ASP A 392 4.33 1.50 27.04
CA ASP A 392 5.41 1.94 27.95
C ASP A 392 6.81 1.52 27.49
N GLY A 393 6.93 0.98 26.29
CA GLY A 393 8.23 0.57 25.77
C GLY A 393 8.85 -0.64 26.47
N ARG A 394 8.03 -1.44 27.15
CA ARG A 394 8.55 -2.62 27.85
C ARG A 394 9.10 -3.66 26.91
N VAL A 395 10.01 -4.47 27.42
CA VAL A 395 10.58 -5.61 26.72
C VAL A 395 9.56 -6.76 26.67
N ILE A 396 9.35 -7.30 25.48
CA ILE A 396 8.58 -8.53 25.24
C ILE A 396 9.58 -9.62 24.92
N THR A 397 9.38 -10.79 25.50
CA THR A 397 10.22 -11.97 25.26
C THR A 397 9.38 -13.04 24.57
N LEU A 398 9.87 -13.52 23.44
CA LEU A 398 9.31 -14.66 22.72
C LEU A 398 10.23 -15.87 22.84
N GLN A 399 9.63 -17.05 22.81
CA GLN A 399 10.33 -18.33 22.66
C GLN A 399 10.06 -18.89 21.28
N LYS A 400 11.03 -19.54 20.67
CA LYS A 400 10.86 -20.25 19.41
C LYS A 400 10.03 -21.51 19.63
N GLY A 401 9.02 -21.71 18.82
CA GLY A 401 8.17 -22.90 18.87
C GLY A 401 6.75 -22.62 18.38
N CYS A 402 6.04 -23.69 18.11
CA CYS A 402 4.66 -23.61 17.67
C CYS A 402 3.81 -22.84 18.68
N GLY A 403 3.13 -21.79 18.23
CA GLY A 403 2.14 -21.07 19.01
C GLY A 403 2.66 -20.08 20.04
N TYR A 404 3.97 -19.91 20.23
CA TYR A 404 4.52 -18.86 21.10
C TYR A 404 4.62 -17.54 20.33
N VAL A 405 3.60 -16.71 20.45
CA VAL A 405 3.42 -15.51 19.63
C VAL A 405 3.09 -14.27 20.44
N ALA A 406 3.49 -13.10 19.94
CA ALA A 406 2.90 -11.84 20.37
C ALA A 406 1.81 -11.42 19.36
N VAL A 407 0.71 -10.83 19.83
CA VAL A 407 -0.43 -10.46 19.00
C VAL A 407 -0.79 -9.00 19.25
N TYR A 408 -0.83 -8.22 18.17
CA TYR A 408 -1.36 -6.86 18.17
C TYR A 408 -2.66 -6.84 17.36
N LYS A 409 -3.75 -6.35 17.95
CA LYS A 409 -5.10 -6.45 17.39
C LYS A 409 -5.61 -5.09 16.95
N GLY A 410 -6.25 -5.05 15.79
CA GLY A 410 -7.01 -3.90 15.35
C GLY A 410 -8.24 -3.62 16.23
N LYS A 411 -8.81 -2.43 16.11
CA LYS A 411 -9.97 -1.95 16.85
C LYS A 411 -10.95 -1.25 15.90
N GLY A 412 -12.22 -1.18 16.28
CA GLY A 412 -13.24 -0.53 15.45
C GLY A 412 -13.39 -1.21 14.10
N ASP A 413 -13.26 -0.46 13.03
CA ASP A 413 -13.40 -0.94 11.65
C ASP A 413 -12.31 -1.96 11.28
N ASN A 414 -11.14 -1.89 11.93
CA ASN A 414 -10.00 -2.78 11.73
C ASN A 414 -9.96 -3.95 12.75
N ALA A 415 -11.05 -4.24 13.45
CA ALA A 415 -11.09 -5.28 14.49
C ALA A 415 -10.80 -6.71 13.98
N LYS A 416 -10.90 -6.92 12.67
CA LYS A 416 -10.60 -8.19 12.01
C LYS A 416 -9.13 -8.35 11.62
N GLU A 417 -8.33 -7.29 11.75
CA GLU A 417 -6.92 -7.29 11.42
C GLU A 417 -6.05 -7.52 12.66
N LYS A 418 -4.94 -8.22 12.45
CA LYS A 418 -3.98 -8.52 13.52
C LYS A 418 -2.57 -8.59 12.96
N PHE A 419 -1.60 -8.15 13.77
CA PHE A 419 -0.21 -8.52 13.57
C PHE A 419 0.15 -9.63 14.54
N TYR A 420 0.77 -10.70 14.03
CA TYR A 420 1.34 -11.76 14.82
C TYR A 420 2.86 -11.74 14.68
N LEU A 421 3.57 -11.88 15.78
CA LEU A 421 5.02 -11.93 15.83
C LEU A 421 5.44 -13.26 16.43
N GLU A 422 6.26 -14.02 15.72
CA GLU A 422 6.79 -15.29 16.19
C GLU A 422 8.25 -15.48 15.78
N ILE A 423 8.99 -16.37 16.45
CA ILE A 423 10.35 -16.71 16.06
C ILE A 423 10.30 -17.84 15.04
N ARG A 424 10.84 -17.59 13.84
CA ARG A 424 11.02 -18.60 12.79
C ARG A 424 12.50 -18.73 12.42
N ASP A 425 12.86 -19.84 11.82
CA ASP A 425 14.20 -20.08 11.31
C ASP A 425 14.18 -20.55 9.84
N LYS A 426 15.36 -20.73 9.29
CA LYS A 426 15.60 -21.13 7.90
C LYS A 426 14.89 -22.41 7.44
N HIS A 427 14.42 -23.25 8.34
CA HIS A 427 13.76 -24.52 7.97
C HIS A 427 12.51 -24.29 7.12
N TYR A 428 12.00 -23.05 7.17
CA TYR A 428 10.83 -22.58 6.43
C TYR A 428 11.15 -21.93 5.09
N LEU A 429 12.45 -21.73 4.77
CA LEU A 429 12.88 -21.09 3.54
C LEU A 429 13.49 -22.12 2.59
N HIS A 430 12.69 -22.66 1.69
CA HIS A 430 13.16 -23.63 0.72
C HIS A 430 14.41 -23.18 -0.05
N GLY A 431 15.45 -24.00 -0.01
CA GLY A 431 16.61 -23.89 -0.89
C GLY A 431 17.65 -22.84 -0.56
N ARG A 432 17.50 -22.03 0.49
CA ARG A 432 18.51 -21.04 0.87
C ARG A 432 19.37 -21.51 2.04
N ALA A 433 20.69 -21.45 1.85
CA ALA A 433 21.71 -22.03 2.76
C ALA A 433 21.94 -21.27 4.07
N ASN A 434 21.13 -20.25 4.43
CA ASN A 434 21.41 -19.38 5.54
C ASN A 434 20.87 -19.91 6.87
N LYS A 435 21.66 -19.68 7.93
CA LYS A 435 21.43 -20.23 9.28
C LYS A 435 20.66 -19.26 10.19
N GLU A 436 19.89 -18.33 9.63
CA GLU A 436 19.32 -17.24 10.39
C GLU A 436 18.02 -17.62 11.07
N THR A 437 17.84 -17.09 12.26
CA THR A 437 16.61 -17.13 13.05
C THR A 437 16.24 -15.69 13.37
N GLY A 438 14.96 -15.37 13.32
CA GLY A 438 14.50 -14.04 13.63
C GLY A 438 13.01 -14.00 13.93
N ILE A 439 12.52 -12.82 14.30
CA ILE A 439 11.09 -12.57 14.45
C ILE A 439 10.50 -12.44 13.06
N PHE A 440 9.44 -13.17 12.82
CA PHE A 440 8.61 -13.09 11.63
C PHE A 440 7.32 -12.36 12.00
N ILE A 441 6.95 -11.35 11.21
CA ILE A 441 5.75 -10.53 11.44
C ILE A 441 4.72 -10.84 10.36
N TRP A 442 3.55 -11.27 10.79
CA TRP A 442 2.41 -11.55 9.94
C TRP A 442 1.38 -10.43 10.07
N HIS A 443 0.87 -9.92 8.97
CA HIS A 443 -0.33 -9.11 8.93
C HIS A 443 -1.48 -9.97 8.43
N SER A 444 -2.49 -10.17 9.25
CA SER A 444 -3.62 -11.04 8.95
C SER A 444 -4.94 -10.30 8.97
N TYR A 445 -5.86 -10.81 8.17
CA TYR A 445 -7.25 -10.38 8.15
C TYR A 445 -8.17 -11.60 8.32
N ASP A 446 -9.08 -11.57 9.31
CA ASP A 446 -9.88 -12.75 9.69
C ASP A 446 -10.82 -13.23 8.58
N ASP A 447 -11.23 -12.35 7.64
CA ASP A 447 -12.06 -12.71 6.48
C ASP A 447 -11.20 -12.93 5.21
N GLY A 448 -9.88 -12.89 5.32
CA GLY A 448 -8.95 -13.01 4.20
C GLY A 448 -8.98 -14.39 3.55
N ASP A 449 -8.61 -14.45 2.29
CA ASP A 449 -8.50 -15.66 1.52
C ASP A 449 -7.43 -15.47 0.42
N ASN A 450 -6.25 -16.02 0.62
CA ASN A 450 -5.13 -15.90 -0.30
C ASN A 450 -5.40 -16.48 -1.70
N CYS A 451 -6.46 -17.31 -1.82
CA CYS A 451 -6.86 -17.91 -3.09
C CYS A 451 -7.55 -16.94 -4.05
N TYR A 452 -7.91 -15.74 -3.61
CA TYR A 452 -8.68 -14.79 -4.41
C TYR A 452 -8.02 -13.41 -4.34
N PRO A 453 -7.53 -12.88 -5.47
CA PRO A 453 -6.80 -11.60 -5.51
C PRO A 453 -7.63 -10.38 -5.11
N ASP A 454 -8.93 -10.48 -5.17
CA ASP A 454 -9.87 -9.41 -4.75
C ASP A 454 -10.17 -9.48 -3.25
N LYS A 455 -9.65 -10.49 -2.53
CA LYS A 455 -9.83 -10.64 -1.09
C LYS A 455 -8.52 -10.37 -0.37
N GLU A 456 -8.69 -10.02 0.86
CA GLU A 456 -7.58 -9.65 1.72
C GLU A 456 -6.79 -10.89 2.13
N GLU A 457 -5.48 -10.77 2.05
CA GLU A 457 -4.54 -11.86 2.18
C GLU A 457 -3.88 -11.90 3.56
N LEU A 458 -3.37 -13.06 3.92
CA LEU A 458 -2.40 -13.18 4.99
C LEU A 458 -1.04 -12.75 4.43
N LEU A 459 -0.52 -11.62 4.92
CA LEU A 459 0.73 -11.05 4.46
C LEU A 459 1.85 -11.22 5.49
N ASP A 460 3.06 -11.40 5.03
CA ASP A 460 4.23 -11.19 5.86
C ASP A 460 4.72 -9.72 5.76
N CYS A 461 5.14 -9.16 6.87
CA CYS A 461 5.76 -7.84 6.92
C CYS A 461 7.28 -8.01 6.84
N ARG A 462 7.79 -8.37 5.64
CA ARG A 462 9.22 -8.51 5.45
C ARG A 462 9.85 -7.20 4.99
N PRO A 463 11.04 -6.88 5.48
CA PRO A 463 11.76 -5.72 4.99
C PRO A 463 12.16 -5.88 3.52
N ALA A 464 11.66 -4.99 2.64
CA ALA A 464 11.80 -5.11 1.18
C ALA A 464 13.25 -5.12 0.69
N LYS A 465 14.15 -4.43 1.40
CA LYS A 465 15.59 -4.34 1.05
C LYS A 465 16.47 -5.46 1.63
N TYR A 466 15.91 -6.40 2.38
CA TYR A 466 16.67 -7.47 3.02
C TYR A 466 16.36 -8.80 2.35
N GLU A 467 17.39 -9.66 2.25
CA GLU A 467 17.26 -10.98 1.63
C GLU A 467 16.38 -11.95 2.43
N HIS A 468 16.14 -11.66 3.70
CA HIS A 468 15.44 -12.53 4.63
C HIS A 468 14.25 -11.84 5.29
N PRO A 469 13.13 -12.57 5.49
CA PRO A 469 11.90 -12.00 6.07
C PRO A 469 11.94 -11.89 7.59
N PHE A 470 13.12 -11.95 8.21
CA PHE A 470 13.30 -12.00 9.65
C PHE A 470 13.78 -10.65 10.20
N TRP A 471 13.20 -10.27 11.32
CA TRP A 471 13.58 -9.10 12.10
C TRP A 471 14.49 -9.52 13.24
N SER A 472 15.69 -8.99 13.27
CA SER A 472 16.67 -9.15 14.36
C SER A 472 17.60 -7.96 14.38
N LYS A 473 18.42 -7.83 15.43
CA LYS A 473 19.42 -6.77 15.53
C LYS A 473 20.39 -6.75 14.35
N SER A 474 20.70 -7.92 13.78
CA SER A 474 21.60 -8.05 12.64
C SER A 474 20.90 -7.94 11.29
N ASN A 475 19.56 -7.99 11.26
CA ASN A 475 18.80 -8.08 10.01
C ASN A 475 17.44 -7.37 10.15
N GLY A 476 17.09 -6.61 9.15
CA GLY A 476 15.87 -5.81 9.13
C GLY A 476 16.07 -4.36 9.59
N PRO A 477 15.05 -3.51 9.40
CA PRO A 477 15.03 -2.17 9.95
C PRO A 477 15.05 -2.20 11.48
N GLU A 478 15.50 -1.12 12.11
CA GLU A 478 15.55 -1.03 13.58
C GLU A 478 14.15 -0.94 14.22
N VAL A 479 13.15 -0.56 13.42
CA VAL A 479 11.81 -0.23 13.92
C VAL A 479 10.74 -0.72 12.94
N PHE A 480 9.64 -1.26 13.46
CA PHE A 480 8.41 -1.58 12.73
C PHE A 480 7.26 -0.73 13.24
N TYR A 481 6.73 0.15 12.39
CA TYR A 481 5.65 1.08 12.70
C TYR A 481 4.95 1.58 11.42
N ASP A 482 3.99 2.49 11.56
CA ASP A 482 3.12 2.91 10.44
C ASP A 482 3.86 3.56 9.25
N GLU A 483 5.08 4.05 9.44
CA GLU A 483 5.90 4.67 8.37
C GLU A 483 7.21 3.93 8.10
N SER A 484 7.39 2.73 8.64
CA SER A 484 8.53 1.88 8.30
C SER A 484 8.37 1.25 6.92
N ASP A 485 9.43 0.62 6.42
CA ASP A 485 9.39 -0.21 5.21
C ASP A 485 9.79 -1.66 5.57
N PRO A 486 8.83 -2.61 5.57
CA PRO A 486 7.39 -2.46 5.32
C PRO A 486 6.69 -1.63 6.40
N ASP A 487 5.60 -0.97 6.04
CA ASP A 487 4.79 -0.23 7.00
C ASP A 487 3.87 -1.14 7.83
N ALA A 488 3.41 -0.62 8.96
CA ALA A 488 2.52 -1.32 9.86
C ALA A 488 1.08 -0.80 9.79
N LYS A 489 0.70 -0.13 8.72
CA LYS A 489 -0.66 0.36 8.54
C LYS A 489 -1.66 -0.77 8.39
N TRP A 490 -2.90 -0.50 8.78
CA TRP A 490 -4.02 -1.36 8.44
C TRP A 490 -4.28 -1.32 6.93
N ARG A 491 -5.02 -2.29 6.42
CA ARG A 491 -5.27 -2.47 4.98
C ARG A 491 -5.98 -1.28 4.32
N ASP A 492 -6.78 -0.55 5.07
CA ASP A 492 -7.42 0.69 4.63
C ASP A 492 -6.48 1.90 4.58
N GLY A 493 -5.21 1.72 4.97
CA GLY A 493 -4.19 2.76 5.06
C GLY A 493 -4.20 3.54 6.37
N ALA A 494 -5.12 3.23 7.28
CA ALA A 494 -5.14 3.86 8.59
C ALA A 494 -3.96 3.42 9.46
N ALA A 495 -3.48 4.31 10.31
CA ALA A 495 -2.42 4.03 11.26
C ALA A 495 -2.85 2.93 12.24
N SER A 496 -2.04 1.91 12.39
CA SER A 496 -2.26 0.85 13.39
C SER A 496 -1.92 1.31 14.80
N GLY A 497 -0.96 2.23 14.91
CA GLY A 497 -0.37 2.67 16.15
C GLY A 497 0.55 1.65 16.82
N ILE A 498 0.91 0.57 16.12
CA ILE A 498 1.94 -0.35 16.58
C ILE A 498 3.31 0.32 16.47
N TYR A 499 4.16 0.11 17.46
CA TYR A 499 5.53 0.58 17.44
C TYR A 499 6.44 -0.44 18.13
N ILE A 500 7.30 -1.08 17.36
CA ILE A 500 8.15 -2.20 17.80
C ILE A 500 9.58 -1.90 17.40
N TRP A 501 10.52 -2.03 18.35
CA TRP A 501 11.93 -1.74 18.12
C TRP A 501 12.84 -2.57 19.06
N ASP A 502 14.16 -2.35 18.97
CA ASP A 502 15.18 -2.96 19.81
C ASP A 502 15.11 -4.50 19.76
N PHE A 503 15.09 -5.02 18.53
CA PHE A 503 15.11 -6.47 18.32
C PHE A 503 16.44 -7.06 18.78
N SER A 504 16.40 -8.18 19.51
CA SER A 504 17.61 -8.93 19.88
C SER A 504 18.22 -9.66 18.69
N GLU A 505 19.42 -10.21 18.87
CA GLU A 505 19.96 -11.18 17.92
C GLU A 505 19.06 -12.41 17.79
N GLY A 506 19.10 -13.06 16.61
CA GLY A 506 18.34 -14.29 16.34
C GLY A 506 18.74 -15.45 17.26
N GLY A 507 17.77 -16.17 17.77
CA GLY A 507 17.99 -17.28 18.69
C GLY A 507 16.72 -18.03 19.08
N GLU A 508 16.85 -19.01 20.00
CA GLU A 508 15.73 -19.77 20.54
C GLU A 508 14.81 -18.90 21.43
N THR A 509 15.33 -17.81 21.94
CA THR A 509 14.60 -16.78 22.69
C THR A 509 15.00 -15.44 22.11
N MET A 510 14.02 -14.60 21.80
CA MET A 510 14.27 -13.25 21.28
C MET A 510 13.45 -12.23 22.05
N THR A 511 13.96 -11.01 22.06
CA THR A 511 13.28 -9.88 22.68
C THR A 511 13.10 -8.75 21.68
N PHE A 512 12.08 -7.95 21.92
CA PHE A 512 11.85 -6.64 21.29
C PHE A 512 11.16 -5.73 22.30
N ARG A 513 11.15 -4.44 22.03
CA ARG A 513 10.34 -3.48 22.78
C ARG A 513 9.05 -3.18 22.03
N CYS A 514 7.97 -3.04 22.79
CA CYS A 514 6.67 -2.65 22.26
C CYS A 514 6.17 -1.40 22.99
N GLY A 515 5.69 -0.43 22.23
CA GLY A 515 5.24 0.82 22.83
C GLY A 515 4.21 1.55 21.98
N ARG A 516 4.21 2.87 22.13
CA ARG A 516 3.37 3.78 21.38
C ARG A 516 4.16 4.34 20.21
N TYR A 517 3.53 4.40 19.06
CA TYR A 517 4.00 5.26 17.97
C TYR A 517 3.98 6.70 18.49
N ILE A 518 5.11 7.36 18.46
CA ILE A 518 5.22 8.77 18.81
C ILE A 518 5.22 9.51 17.49
N GLU A 519 4.11 10.17 17.17
CA GLU A 519 4.05 11.07 16.02
C GLU A 519 5.16 12.12 16.13
N THR A 520 5.70 12.54 15.00
CA THR A 520 6.58 13.69 14.95
C THR A 520 5.73 14.94 15.07
N PRO A 521 6.08 15.92 15.92
CA PRO A 521 5.37 17.18 15.95
C PRO A 521 5.42 17.87 14.58
N GLU A 522 4.37 18.58 14.21
CA GLU A 522 4.24 19.31 12.95
C GLU A 522 3.69 20.70 13.24
N PHE A 523 4.24 21.74 12.60
CA PHE A 523 3.74 23.09 12.70
C PHE A 523 2.43 23.24 11.92
N THR A 524 1.37 23.70 12.61
CA THR A 524 0.09 24.05 11.95
C THR A 524 0.05 25.52 11.56
N THR A 525 0.81 26.39 12.26
CA THR A 525 0.99 27.78 11.86
C THR A 525 1.90 27.83 10.64
N GLN A 526 1.39 28.42 9.55
CA GLN A 526 2.16 28.60 8.31
C GLN A 526 2.66 30.03 8.15
N THR A 527 1.93 31.02 8.62
CA THR A 527 2.24 32.44 8.53
C THR A 527 2.00 33.13 9.86
N LEU A 528 2.77 34.16 10.16
CA LEU A 528 2.64 35.00 11.34
C LEU A 528 1.80 36.23 11.03
N GLN A 529 1.18 36.81 12.06
CA GLN A 529 0.51 38.11 11.97
C GLN A 529 1.55 39.21 11.76
N ILE A 530 1.12 40.32 11.12
CA ILE A 530 1.96 41.49 10.93
C ILE A 530 2.10 42.21 12.26
N ALA A 531 3.30 42.57 12.63
CA ALA A 531 3.60 43.41 13.76
C ALA A 531 3.65 44.90 13.34
N ILE A 532 3.33 45.82 14.26
CA ILE A 532 3.42 47.26 14.06
C ILE A 532 4.52 47.80 15.00
N ALA A 533 5.46 48.56 14.47
CA ALA A 533 6.49 49.18 15.25
C ALA A 533 5.91 50.05 16.38
N PHE A 534 6.51 50.00 17.54
CA PHE A 534 6.12 50.71 18.76
C PHE A 534 4.75 50.35 19.33
N GLN A 535 4.11 49.29 18.83
CA GLN A 535 2.87 48.74 19.38
C GLN A 535 3.12 47.34 19.96
N ALA A 536 2.35 46.98 20.98
CA ALA A 536 2.43 45.66 21.58
C ALA A 536 1.95 44.61 20.59
N PHE A 537 2.76 43.60 20.36
CA PHE A 537 2.49 42.47 19.47
C PHE A 537 2.33 41.18 20.27
N HIS A 538 1.42 40.34 19.82
CA HIS A 538 1.19 39.01 20.39
C HIS A 538 0.65 38.07 19.31
N ASP A 539 1.36 36.94 19.08
CA ASP A 539 0.96 35.88 18.18
C ASP A 539 1.39 34.54 18.77
N SER A 540 0.93 33.41 18.22
CA SER A 540 1.28 32.10 18.73
C SER A 540 1.52 31.09 17.61
N ILE A 541 2.62 30.33 17.73
CA ILE A 541 2.97 29.23 16.86
C ILE A 541 2.34 27.95 17.40
N GLN A 542 1.51 27.32 16.58
CA GLN A 542 0.76 26.13 16.94
C GLN A 542 1.36 24.88 16.28
N LEU A 543 1.28 23.74 16.99
CA LEU A 543 1.71 22.43 16.53
C LEU A 543 0.61 21.40 16.73
N GLN A 544 0.69 20.33 15.93
CA GLN A 544 -0.07 19.10 16.08
C GLN A 544 0.89 17.89 16.08
N GLY A 545 0.39 16.69 16.43
CA GLY A 545 1.20 15.50 16.54
C GLY A 545 2.22 15.57 17.65
N GLY A 546 3.07 14.55 17.80
CA GLY A 546 3.99 14.43 18.92
C GLY A 546 3.31 14.37 20.29
N ASP A 547 4.10 14.41 21.33
CA ASP A 547 3.63 14.41 22.71
C ASP A 547 3.89 15.75 23.41
N ALA A 548 2.83 16.48 23.75
CA ALA A 548 2.94 17.73 24.50
C ALA A 548 3.42 17.47 25.95
N PRO A 549 4.03 18.45 26.61
CA PRO A 549 4.27 19.82 26.17
C PRO A 549 5.40 19.94 25.17
N TYR A 550 5.25 20.87 24.21
CA TYR A 550 6.33 21.25 23.30
C TYR A 550 7.21 22.33 23.90
N LYS A 551 8.51 22.28 23.58
CA LYS A 551 9.45 23.36 23.83
C LYS A 551 9.86 23.98 22.52
N LEU A 552 9.55 25.27 22.32
CA LEU A 552 9.95 26.03 21.14
C LEU A 552 11.16 26.92 21.47
N GLU A 553 12.05 27.07 20.51
CA GLU A 553 13.22 27.95 20.58
C GLU A 553 13.60 28.44 19.19
N VAL A 554 14.16 29.65 19.09
CA VAL A 554 14.76 30.09 17.82
C VAL A 554 16.05 29.30 17.61
N TYR A 555 16.14 28.60 16.49
CA TYR A 555 17.24 27.73 16.14
C TYR A 555 18.27 28.45 15.26
N ASP A 556 17.79 29.27 14.32
CA ASP A 556 18.62 30.05 13.40
C ASP A 556 17.92 31.36 13.07
N GLY A 557 18.67 32.39 12.70
CA GLY A 557 18.15 33.75 12.47
C GLY A 557 17.94 34.55 13.77
N GLU A 558 17.38 35.76 13.65
CA GLU A 558 17.12 36.68 14.75
C GLU A 558 15.66 37.19 14.67
N LEU A 559 15.02 37.33 15.83
CA LEU A 559 13.72 37.98 15.94
C LEU A 559 13.86 39.50 15.78
N PRO A 560 12.82 40.22 15.35
CA PRO A 560 12.80 41.67 15.37
C PRO A 560 13.14 42.20 16.78
N GLU A 561 13.93 43.31 16.84
CA GLU A 561 14.28 43.94 18.12
C GLU A 561 13.02 44.32 18.92
N GLY A 562 12.94 43.83 20.15
CA GLY A 562 11.78 44.06 21.03
C GLY A 562 10.75 42.93 21.00
N ILE A 563 10.95 41.86 20.19
CA ILE A 563 10.10 40.66 20.15
C ILE A 563 10.85 39.48 20.77
N GLU A 564 10.16 38.67 21.55
CA GLU A 564 10.67 37.42 22.11
C GLU A 564 9.75 36.23 21.75
N LEU A 565 10.34 35.04 21.60
CA LEU A 565 9.63 33.80 21.51
C LEU A 565 9.69 33.07 22.85
N THR A 566 8.55 32.82 23.46
CA THR A 566 8.47 32.00 24.67
C THR A 566 8.64 30.52 24.35
N SER A 567 9.10 29.71 25.29
CA SER A 567 9.21 28.25 25.13
C SER A 567 7.86 27.57 24.88
N ALA A 568 6.74 28.23 25.11
CA ALA A 568 5.39 27.75 24.81
C ALA A 568 4.91 28.14 23.39
N GLY A 569 5.75 28.78 22.58
CA GLY A 569 5.42 29.15 21.19
C GLY A 569 4.74 30.50 21.05
N VAL A 570 4.70 31.34 22.08
CA VAL A 570 4.12 32.69 22.00
C VAL A 570 5.21 33.67 21.57
N LEU A 571 4.95 34.41 20.49
CA LEU A 571 5.69 35.57 20.04
C LEU A 571 5.04 36.81 20.66
N GLN A 572 5.80 37.56 21.44
CA GLN A 572 5.31 38.74 22.15
C GLN A 572 6.36 39.80 22.30
N GLY A 573 5.92 41.07 22.53
CA GLY A 573 6.77 42.20 22.79
C GLY A 573 6.32 43.43 22.05
N THR A 574 7.23 44.39 21.86
CA THR A 574 6.98 45.63 21.13
C THR A 574 8.16 45.87 20.21
N PRO A 575 8.01 45.67 18.91
CA PRO A 575 9.10 45.87 17.97
C PRO A 575 9.48 47.34 17.91
N THR A 576 10.79 47.62 17.81
CA THR A 576 11.32 49.00 17.85
C THR A 576 11.64 49.57 16.47
N GLN A 577 11.64 48.72 15.43
CA GLN A 577 11.94 49.14 14.06
C GLN A 577 11.06 48.39 13.06
N GLU A 578 10.75 49.03 11.96
CA GLU A 578 10.15 48.39 10.80
C GLU A 578 11.17 47.52 10.05
N GLY A 579 10.70 46.50 9.37
CA GLY A 579 11.53 45.58 8.57
C GLY A 579 10.98 44.15 8.58
N GLU A 580 11.67 43.28 7.93
CA GLU A 580 11.41 41.86 7.93
C GLU A 580 12.49 41.07 8.65
N ALA A 581 12.09 40.11 9.47
CA ALA A 581 13.01 39.20 10.12
C ALA A 581 12.62 37.77 9.80
N THR A 582 13.52 37.01 9.20
CA THR A 582 13.39 35.58 8.91
C THR A 582 14.18 34.78 9.93
N PHE A 583 13.52 33.80 10.54
CA PHE A 583 14.11 32.97 11.57
C PHE A 583 13.52 31.56 11.55
N THR A 584 14.33 30.57 11.94
CA THR A 584 13.90 29.18 12.04
C THR A 584 13.56 28.84 13.48
N VAL A 585 12.38 28.31 13.70
CA VAL A 585 11.91 27.80 15.00
C VAL A 585 12.11 26.30 15.04
N LYS A 586 12.73 25.81 16.11
CA LYS A 586 12.80 24.41 16.47
C LYS A 586 11.76 24.12 17.54
N ALA A 587 10.89 23.15 17.30
CA ALA A 587 10.01 22.61 18.33
C ALA A 587 10.51 21.22 18.75
N THR A 588 10.49 20.95 20.06
CA THR A 588 10.88 19.67 20.65
C THR A 588 9.73 19.20 21.52
N ASP A 589 9.28 17.98 21.32
CA ASP A 589 8.27 17.33 22.17
C ASP A 589 8.89 16.79 23.48
N ILE A 590 8.05 16.28 24.39
CA ILE A 590 8.53 15.73 25.68
C ILE A 590 9.45 14.50 25.50
N ASN A 591 9.35 13.79 24.37
CA ASN A 591 10.17 12.62 24.06
C ASN A 591 11.48 12.97 23.33
N GLY A 592 11.72 14.27 23.07
CA GLY A 592 12.91 14.75 22.39
C GLY A 592 12.85 14.70 20.87
N LYS A 593 11.69 14.41 20.26
CA LYS A 593 11.53 14.53 18.81
C LYS A 593 11.45 15.99 18.41
N THR A 594 12.10 16.35 17.31
CA THR A 594 12.26 17.73 16.87
C THR A 594 11.73 17.94 15.46
N VAL A 595 11.17 19.14 15.23
CA VAL A 595 10.79 19.64 13.91
C VAL A 595 11.25 21.08 13.77
N TYR A 596 11.53 21.51 12.54
CA TYR A 596 12.02 22.84 12.21
C TYR A 596 11.13 23.49 11.17
N GLN A 597 10.85 24.78 11.34
CA GLN A 597 10.14 25.58 10.32
C GLN A 597 10.67 26.99 10.33
N GLU A 598 10.86 27.52 9.12
CA GLU A 598 11.21 28.91 8.90
C GLU A 598 9.96 29.78 8.93
N PHE A 599 10.06 30.94 9.59
CA PHE A 599 9.01 31.96 9.67
C PHE A 599 9.59 33.31 9.31
N THR A 600 8.79 34.15 8.67
CA THR A 600 9.09 35.55 8.45
C THR A 600 8.08 36.38 9.24
N LEU A 601 8.58 37.32 10.07
CA LEU A 601 7.77 38.30 10.76
C LEU A 601 8.03 39.67 10.14
N SER A 602 6.99 40.23 9.50
CA SER A 602 7.01 41.59 8.96
C SER A 602 6.56 42.60 10.02
N VAL A 603 7.36 43.62 10.23
CA VAL A 603 7.08 44.74 11.15
C VAL A 603 6.86 45.99 10.32
N PHE A 604 5.66 46.54 10.35
CA PHE A 604 5.31 47.75 9.63
C PHE A 604 5.21 48.95 10.58
N ASP A 605 5.40 50.13 10.02
CA ASP A 605 5.26 51.42 10.75
C ASP A 605 3.78 51.82 10.90
N SER A 606 2.88 51.29 10.05
CA SER A 606 1.45 51.58 10.06
C SER A 606 0.62 50.29 9.95
N SER A 607 -0.63 50.30 10.44
CA SER A 607 -1.53 49.13 10.31
C SER A 607 -2.63 49.37 9.28
N PRO A 608 -3.14 48.29 8.64
CA PRO A 608 -4.28 48.36 7.71
C PRO A 608 -5.48 49.06 8.39
N TYR A 609 -6.19 49.90 7.64
CA TYR A 609 -7.35 50.67 8.20
C TYR A 609 -8.43 49.74 8.75
N GLU A 610 -8.75 48.64 8.06
CA GLU A 610 -9.78 47.66 8.47
C GLU A 610 -9.20 46.53 9.35
N GLY A 611 -7.96 46.63 9.81
CA GLY A 611 -7.27 45.60 10.60
C GLY A 611 -6.75 44.41 9.77
N THR A 612 -7.09 44.35 8.49
CA THR A 612 -6.59 43.37 7.53
C THR A 612 -6.14 44.05 6.24
N PRO A 613 -5.05 43.57 5.58
CA PRO A 613 -4.62 44.09 4.29
C PRO A 613 -5.70 44.02 3.23
N TYR A 614 -5.72 44.98 2.29
CA TYR A 614 -6.59 44.90 1.12
C TYR A 614 -6.12 43.84 0.15
N ALA A 615 -7.01 42.89 -0.16
CA ALA A 615 -6.68 41.83 -1.11
C ALA A 615 -6.53 42.35 -2.54
N ILE A 616 -5.41 41.96 -3.21
CA ILE A 616 -5.16 42.24 -4.63
C ILE A 616 -5.06 40.91 -5.39
N PRO A 617 -5.87 40.71 -6.48
CA PRO A 617 -6.73 41.66 -7.19
C PRO A 617 -7.94 42.09 -6.34
N GLY A 618 -8.32 43.36 -6.45
CA GLY A 618 -9.38 43.94 -5.69
C GLY A 618 -9.37 45.46 -5.73
N SER A 619 -10.23 46.10 -4.94
CA SER A 619 -10.28 47.53 -4.88
C SER A 619 -10.44 48.06 -3.44
N PHE A 620 -9.97 49.26 -3.20
CA PHE A 620 -10.15 49.95 -1.93
C PHE A 620 -10.38 51.46 -2.12
N GLN A 621 -10.95 52.05 -1.11
CA GLN A 621 -11.26 53.49 -1.07
C GLN A 621 -10.07 54.26 -0.52
N MET A 622 -9.69 55.34 -1.15
CA MET A 622 -8.45 56.09 -0.82
C MET A 622 -8.52 56.81 0.51
N GLU A 623 -9.69 57.17 1.02
CA GLU A 623 -9.86 57.74 2.36
C GLU A 623 -9.58 56.73 3.47
N ARG A 624 -9.51 55.43 3.13
CA ARG A 624 -9.22 54.34 4.08
C ARG A 624 -7.74 53.96 4.07
N TYR A 625 -6.84 54.94 4.02
CA TYR A 625 -5.41 54.73 4.19
C TYR A 625 -5.11 54.13 5.60
N ASP A 626 -3.96 53.56 5.76
CA ASP A 626 -3.53 52.89 6.99
C ASP A 626 -3.76 53.78 8.25
N ARG A 627 -3.77 53.12 9.41
CA ARG A 627 -3.77 53.78 10.74
C ARG A 627 -2.34 53.96 11.22
N GLY A 628 -2.06 54.95 12.05
CA GLY A 628 -0.74 55.22 12.61
C GLY A 628 -0.45 56.70 12.74
N GLY A 629 -1.33 57.54 12.20
CA GLY A 629 -1.21 59.02 12.31
C GLY A 629 -0.33 59.69 11.28
N ALA A 630 -0.19 60.99 11.45
CA ALA A 630 0.68 61.82 10.60
C ALA A 630 2.16 61.36 10.71
N GLU A 631 2.89 61.41 9.61
CA GLU A 631 4.28 60.98 9.43
C GLU A 631 4.49 59.41 9.51
N VAL A 632 3.43 58.68 9.80
CA VAL A 632 3.45 57.20 9.84
C VAL A 632 2.58 56.61 8.72
N ALA A 633 1.31 56.97 8.71
CA ALA A 633 0.31 56.48 7.71
C ALA A 633 0.04 57.48 6.60
N PHE A 634 0.33 58.75 6.86
CA PHE A 634 0.17 59.84 5.89
C PHE A 634 1.03 61.05 6.24
N HIS A 635 1.35 61.90 5.27
CA HIS A 635 1.92 63.24 5.44
C HIS A 635 1.03 64.24 4.73
N ALA A 636 0.57 65.25 5.49
CA ALA A 636 -0.22 66.36 4.96
C ALA A 636 0.40 67.68 5.30
N ALA A 637 0.63 68.53 4.33
CA ALA A 637 1.27 69.83 4.49
C ALA A 637 0.32 70.85 5.13
N ARG A 638 -0.97 70.59 5.19
CA ARG A 638 -1.97 71.49 5.78
C ARG A 638 -2.80 70.82 6.89
N THR A 639 -3.19 71.61 7.91
CA THR A 639 -4.11 71.13 8.93
C THR A 639 -5.57 71.31 8.44
N ILE A 640 -6.42 70.30 8.72
CA ILE A 640 -7.81 70.23 8.27
C ILE A 640 -8.78 70.62 9.40
N ASP A 641 -9.93 71.26 9.03
CA ASP A 641 -11.08 71.32 9.88
C ASP A 641 -11.83 70.01 9.98
N THR A 642 -11.51 69.23 11.02
CA THR A 642 -12.05 67.88 11.25
C THR A 642 -13.57 67.82 11.47
N ARG A 643 -14.21 68.96 11.69
CA ARG A 643 -15.67 69.02 11.99
C ARG A 643 -16.54 68.57 10.80
N ARG A 644 -16.02 68.66 9.57
CA ARG A 644 -16.78 68.33 8.35
C ARG A 644 -16.55 66.91 7.84
N ILE A 645 -15.57 66.19 8.34
CA ILE A 645 -15.11 64.87 7.80
C ILE A 645 -15.06 63.74 8.83
N LYS A 646 -15.58 64.01 10.09
CA LYS A 646 -15.62 62.96 11.14
C LYS A 646 -16.33 61.66 10.78
N SER A 647 -17.14 61.68 9.72
CA SER A 647 -17.83 60.47 9.24
C SER A 647 -17.03 59.66 8.23
N ALA A 648 -15.87 60.16 7.79
CA ALA A 648 -15.02 59.45 6.79
C ALA A 648 -14.18 58.33 7.43
N ARG A 649 -13.71 58.60 8.66
CA ARG A 649 -12.84 57.68 9.42
C ARG A 649 -13.24 57.65 10.89
N ASP A 650 -13.05 56.50 11.52
CA ASP A 650 -13.41 56.31 12.96
C ASP A 650 -12.24 56.60 13.93
N ASP A 651 -11.00 56.73 13.41
CA ASP A 651 -9.77 56.91 14.19
C ASP A 651 -9.37 58.38 14.47
N ASN A 652 -10.08 59.34 13.92
CA ASN A 652 -9.76 60.77 13.99
C ASN A 652 -8.40 61.17 13.38
N GLU A 653 -7.88 60.36 12.50
CA GLU A 653 -6.68 60.63 11.72
C GLU A 653 -7.10 61.16 10.34
N PHE A 654 -6.70 62.40 9.99
CA PHE A 654 -7.28 63.03 8.81
C PHE A 654 -6.22 63.59 7.86
N PHE A 655 -6.08 62.94 6.71
CA PHE A 655 -5.51 63.55 5.50
C PHE A 655 -6.57 64.45 4.85
N PRO A 656 -6.18 65.50 4.08
CA PRO A 656 -7.14 66.31 3.34
C PRO A 656 -8.09 65.44 2.48
N MET A 657 -9.43 65.68 2.65
CA MET A 657 -10.44 64.98 1.90
C MET A 657 -11.72 65.80 1.74
N SER A 658 -12.47 65.54 0.68
CA SER A 658 -13.78 66.12 0.41
C SER A 658 -14.83 65.02 0.18
N GLN A 659 -16.07 65.33 0.56
CA GLN A 659 -17.20 64.46 0.31
C GLN A 659 -17.61 64.53 -1.16
N VAL A 660 -17.55 63.37 -1.85
CA VAL A 660 -17.93 63.25 -3.26
C VAL A 660 -19.42 62.96 -3.41
N THR A 661 -19.91 62.04 -2.60
CA THR A 661 -21.33 61.72 -2.42
C THR A 661 -21.62 61.46 -0.95
N THR A 662 -22.87 61.33 -0.55
CA THR A 662 -23.24 61.03 0.86
C THR A 662 -22.58 59.71 1.29
N GLY A 663 -21.64 59.79 2.25
CA GLY A 663 -20.92 58.63 2.78
C GLY A 663 -19.70 58.20 1.99
N ASN A 664 -19.34 58.88 0.89
CA ASN A 664 -18.13 58.59 0.08
C ASN A 664 -17.23 59.84 0.04
N TYR A 665 -15.93 59.65 0.24
CA TYR A 665 -14.94 60.71 0.34
C TYR A 665 -13.77 60.43 -0.61
N ALA A 666 -13.19 61.50 -1.22
CA ALA A 666 -11.96 61.45 -1.95
C ALA A 666 -10.85 62.18 -1.17
N ILE A 667 -9.67 61.62 -1.08
CA ILE A 667 -8.50 62.32 -0.54
C ILE A 667 -8.06 63.40 -1.47
N GLU A 668 -7.45 64.50 -0.92
CA GLU A 668 -7.00 65.66 -1.65
C GLU A 668 -5.52 65.94 -1.48
N PHE A 669 -4.73 65.65 -2.48
CA PHE A 669 -3.36 66.11 -2.56
C PHE A 669 -3.31 67.52 -3.04
N THR A 670 -2.70 68.41 -2.29
CA THR A 670 -2.71 69.86 -2.57
C THR A 670 -1.30 70.43 -2.64
N THR A 671 -0.37 69.78 -2.06
CA THR A 671 1.02 70.23 -1.93
C THR A 671 1.96 69.09 -2.31
N GLU A 672 3.02 69.42 -3.03
CA GLU A 672 4.07 68.45 -3.34
C GLU A 672 4.68 67.85 -2.09
N GLY A 673 4.89 66.52 -2.09
CA GLY A 673 5.43 65.77 -0.96
C GLY A 673 4.35 65.16 -0.04
N GLU A 674 3.08 65.55 -0.17
CA GLU A 674 2.00 64.89 0.57
C GLU A 674 1.85 63.43 0.13
N TRP A 675 1.60 62.51 1.10
CA TRP A 675 1.48 61.09 0.81
C TRP A 675 0.49 60.36 1.74
N THR A 676 -0.02 59.20 1.26
CA THR A 676 -0.84 58.25 2.05
C THR A 676 -0.33 56.82 1.82
N LYS A 677 -0.40 55.97 2.85
CA LYS A 677 0.00 54.56 2.81
C LYS A 677 -1.18 53.59 2.88
N TYR A 678 -1.03 52.43 2.26
CA TYR A 678 -2.04 51.34 2.25
C TYR A 678 -1.34 50.02 2.36
N THR A 679 -1.76 49.16 3.26
CA THR A 679 -1.30 47.76 3.32
C THR A 679 -2.19 46.88 2.43
N VAL A 680 -1.57 46.16 1.53
CA VAL A 680 -2.24 45.25 0.58
C VAL A 680 -1.69 43.86 0.70
N ASP A 681 -2.50 42.84 0.36
CA ASP A 681 -2.10 41.45 0.25
C ASP A 681 -2.27 41.00 -1.19
N VAL A 682 -1.16 40.80 -1.87
CA VAL A 682 -1.12 40.36 -3.26
C VAL A 682 -1.25 38.84 -3.31
N MET A 683 -2.40 38.34 -3.69
CA MET A 683 -2.74 36.92 -3.68
C MET A 683 -1.93 36.08 -4.67
N LYS A 684 -1.33 36.71 -5.70
CA LYS A 684 -0.57 36.01 -6.73
C LYS A 684 0.40 36.95 -7.45
N SER A 685 1.65 36.55 -7.63
CA SER A 685 2.63 37.32 -8.42
C SER A 685 2.19 37.45 -9.88
N GLY A 686 2.41 38.63 -10.44
CA GLY A 686 2.08 38.89 -11.85
C GLY A 686 1.93 40.37 -12.21
N TRP A 687 1.52 40.59 -13.46
CA TRP A 687 1.26 41.92 -13.99
C TRP A 687 -0.18 42.33 -13.71
N TYR A 688 -0.33 43.46 -13.05
CA TYR A 688 -1.60 44.03 -12.67
C TYR A 688 -1.88 45.34 -13.37
N ASN A 689 -3.12 45.55 -13.76
CA ASN A 689 -3.60 46.81 -14.20
C ASN A 689 -4.18 47.58 -13.00
N MET A 690 -3.47 48.59 -12.54
CA MET A 690 -3.91 49.49 -11.48
C MET A 690 -4.71 50.66 -12.11
N SER A 691 -5.93 50.85 -11.65
CA SER A 691 -6.78 51.95 -12.10
C SER A 691 -7.14 52.85 -10.93
N ILE A 692 -6.83 54.13 -11.04
CA ILE A 692 -7.14 55.14 -10.02
C ILE A 692 -8.28 56.01 -10.51
N GLN A 693 -9.35 56.09 -9.68
CA GLN A 693 -10.42 57.04 -9.94
C GLN A 693 -10.04 58.39 -9.34
N ASN A 694 -9.88 59.39 -10.19
CA ASN A 694 -9.31 60.69 -9.81
C ASN A 694 -9.93 61.87 -10.52
N ALA A 695 -9.65 63.09 -10.02
CA ALA A 695 -10.00 64.36 -10.64
C ALA A 695 -8.93 65.42 -10.32
N THR A 696 -8.50 66.17 -11.31
CA THR A 696 -7.67 67.38 -11.16
C THR A 696 -7.92 68.32 -12.31
N ILE A 697 -7.70 69.62 -12.12
CA ILE A 697 -7.91 70.65 -13.15
C ILE A 697 -6.70 70.70 -14.13
N SER A 698 -5.51 70.62 -13.58
CA SER A 698 -4.26 70.67 -14.32
C SER A 698 -3.54 69.29 -14.27
N ASP A 699 -2.68 69.02 -15.26
CA ASP A 699 -1.89 67.82 -15.21
C ASP A 699 -1.06 67.73 -13.91
N ALA A 700 -1.17 66.61 -13.24
CA ALA A 700 -0.49 66.31 -12.02
C ALA A 700 0.46 65.12 -12.18
N ILE A 701 1.46 64.97 -11.32
CA ILE A 701 2.33 63.84 -11.26
C ILE A 701 2.23 63.14 -9.89
N LEU A 702 1.97 61.86 -9.88
CA LEU A 702 1.87 61.03 -8.72
C LEU A 702 2.96 59.94 -8.77
N SER A 703 3.68 59.75 -7.69
CA SER A 703 4.60 58.61 -7.52
C SER A 703 3.94 57.52 -6.71
N LEU A 704 4.20 56.27 -7.10
CA LEU A 704 3.87 55.07 -6.35
C LEU A 704 5.17 54.48 -5.79
N MET A 705 5.23 54.30 -4.47
CA MET A 705 6.23 53.47 -3.82
C MET A 705 5.59 52.16 -3.38
N ILE A 706 6.33 51.09 -3.45
CA ILE A 706 6.03 49.80 -2.88
C ILE A 706 7.20 49.42 -2.00
N ASP A 707 6.95 49.05 -0.74
CA ASP A 707 7.96 48.63 0.22
C ASP A 707 9.19 49.51 0.25
N GLN A 708 8.97 50.83 0.31
CA GLN A 708 9.97 51.91 0.37
C GLN A 708 10.73 52.19 -0.96
N GLU A 709 10.44 51.47 -2.04
CA GLU A 709 11.04 51.73 -3.33
C GLU A 709 10.04 52.42 -4.28
N ILE A 710 10.48 53.48 -4.97
CA ILE A 710 9.65 54.12 -6.00
C ILE A 710 9.61 53.19 -7.24
N VAL A 711 8.49 52.53 -7.42
CA VAL A 711 8.30 51.61 -8.55
C VAL A 711 7.81 52.29 -9.80
N ASP A 712 7.14 53.43 -9.63
CA ASP A 712 6.62 54.20 -10.79
C ASP A 712 6.34 55.67 -10.47
N THR A 713 6.25 56.44 -11.54
CA THR A 713 5.80 57.84 -11.53
C THR A 713 4.84 58.01 -12.70
N MET A 714 3.58 58.37 -12.41
CA MET A 714 2.50 58.45 -13.38
C MET A 714 2.01 59.87 -13.55
N GLY A 715 1.74 60.24 -14.80
CA GLY A 715 1.03 61.49 -15.11
C GLY A 715 -0.48 61.33 -14.96
N ILE A 716 -1.12 62.22 -14.20
CA ILE A 716 -2.55 62.31 -14.04
C ILE A 716 -3.02 63.46 -14.92
N PRO A 717 -3.71 63.20 -16.03
CA PRO A 717 -4.14 64.25 -16.94
C PRO A 717 -5.22 65.14 -16.38
N GLY A 718 -5.07 66.45 -16.48
CA GLY A 718 -6.03 67.44 -16.04
C GLY A 718 -7.33 67.50 -16.89
N LEU A 719 -8.38 68.09 -16.33
CA LEU A 719 -9.71 68.20 -16.98
C LEU A 719 -9.85 69.50 -17.79
N TYR A 720 -8.85 70.30 -18.04
CA TYR A 720 -8.81 71.56 -18.80
C TYR A 720 -10.16 71.98 -19.35
N THR A 721 -11.02 72.61 -18.47
CA THR A 721 -12.24 73.27 -18.91
C THR A 721 -12.21 74.72 -18.48
N GLU A 722 -12.27 75.63 -19.39
CA GLU A 722 -12.26 77.10 -19.18
C GLU A 722 -13.46 77.63 -18.37
N GLU A 723 -14.46 76.80 -18.11
CA GLU A 723 -15.72 77.28 -17.48
C GLU A 723 -15.91 76.96 -16.02
N SER A 724 -14.94 76.42 -15.27
CA SER A 724 -15.26 75.86 -13.97
C SER A 724 -14.40 76.26 -12.78
N SER A 725 -13.84 77.43 -12.69
CA SER A 725 -13.09 77.90 -11.50
C SER A 725 -13.93 78.04 -10.26
N TRP A 726 -15.25 77.81 -10.30
CA TRP A 726 -16.17 78.00 -9.17
C TRP A 726 -17.02 76.85 -8.74
N PHE A 727 -16.96 75.73 -9.39
CA PHE A 727 -17.86 74.58 -9.15
C PHE A 727 -17.19 73.26 -8.76
N PHE A 728 -16.05 73.25 -8.11
CA PHE A 728 -15.55 72.06 -7.40
C PHE A 728 -16.22 71.89 -6.02
N THR A 729 -17.37 72.46 -5.84
CA THR A 729 -18.24 72.15 -4.69
C THR A 729 -19.31 71.17 -5.16
N THR A 730 -19.09 69.92 -4.78
CA THR A 730 -20.15 69.02 -4.39
C THR A 730 -20.62 67.90 -5.31
N THR A 731 -20.30 67.75 -6.60
CA THR A 731 -20.93 66.60 -7.26
C THR A 731 -20.28 66.02 -8.52
N LYS A 732 -19.11 66.45 -8.96
CA LYS A 732 -18.49 65.93 -10.18
C LYS A 732 -17.00 65.65 -10.12
N ALA A 733 -16.44 65.48 -8.97
CA ALA A 733 -15.01 65.39 -8.79
C ALA A 733 -14.36 64.06 -9.23
N VAL A 734 -15.11 63.02 -9.46
CA VAL A 734 -14.55 61.68 -9.72
C VAL A 734 -15.08 61.17 -11.04
N GLY A 735 -14.49 61.59 -12.13
CA GLY A 735 -14.94 61.20 -13.45
C GLY A 735 -13.91 60.57 -14.36
N LYS A 736 -12.64 60.54 -13.94
CA LYS A 736 -11.56 60.06 -14.79
C LYS A 736 -10.87 58.84 -14.16
N ILE A 737 -10.53 57.91 -14.99
CA ILE A 737 -9.74 56.71 -14.57
C ILE A 737 -8.36 56.85 -15.22
N THR A 738 -7.32 56.86 -14.40
CA THR A 738 -5.94 56.75 -14.84
C THR A 738 -5.48 55.33 -14.60
N THR A 739 -5.02 54.64 -15.64
CA THR A 739 -4.62 53.22 -15.56
C THR A 739 -3.12 53.08 -15.73
N LYS A 740 -2.53 52.17 -14.96
CA LYS A 740 -1.13 51.85 -15.00
C LYS A 740 -0.91 50.35 -14.87
N GLU A 741 -0.07 49.80 -15.70
CA GLU A 741 0.36 48.40 -15.56
C GLU A 741 1.61 48.35 -14.67
N LEU A 742 1.64 47.44 -13.69
CA LEU A 742 2.78 47.19 -12.81
C LEU A 742 2.86 45.69 -12.42
N HIS A 743 4.07 45.26 -12.13
CA HIS A 743 4.32 43.93 -11.60
C HIS A 743 4.28 43.96 -10.06
N LEU A 744 3.56 42.99 -9.47
CA LEU A 744 3.51 42.80 -8.02
C LEU A 744 3.86 41.37 -7.69
N ASP A 745 4.69 41.16 -6.71
CA ASP A 745 4.99 39.86 -6.16
C ASP A 745 3.89 39.42 -5.17
N GLN A 746 3.73 38.12 -4.99
CA GLN A 746 2.80 37.58 -3.99
C GLN A 746 3.29 37.92 -2.58
N GLY A 747 2.38 38.39 -1.73
CA GLY A 747 2.66 38.71 -0.33
C GLY A 747 2.03 40.01 0.11
N VAL A 748 2.34 40.42 1.34
CA VAL A 748 1.86 41.66 1.92
C VAL A 748 2.83 42.78 1.59
N HIS A 749 2.31 43.89 1.07
CA HIS A 749 3.10 45.03 0.62
C HIS A 749 2.54 46.35 1.18
N LYS A 750 3.41 47.36 1.29
CA LYS A 750 3.06 48.74 1.57
C LYS A 750 3.01 49.57 0.29
N LEU A 751 1.85 50.00 -0.09
CA LEU A 751 1.71 50.97 -1.18
C LEU A 751 1.68 52.37 -0.59
N GLN A 752 2.49 53.30 -1.14
CA GLN A 752 2.50 54.72 -0.78
C GLN A 752 2.32 55.57 -2.02
N PHE A 753 1.27 56.37 -2.06
CA PHE A 753 1.03 57.35 -3.11
C PHE A 753 1.55 58.73 -2.68
N ILE A 754 2.38 59.33 -3.53
CA ILE A 754 3.07 60.59 -3.21
C ILE A 754 2.78 61.62 -4.31
N GLY A 755 2.27 62.77 -3.94
CA GLY A 755 2.13 63.93 -4.85
C GLY A 755 3.50 64.50 -5.22
N LYS A 756 3.89 64.45 -6.50
CA LYS A 756 5.20 64.89 -6.99
C LYS A 756 5.14 66.24 -7.74
N TYR A 757 4.04 66.49 -8.42
CA TYR A 757 3.79 67.74 -9.09
C TYR A 757 2.30 68.01 -9.05
N LEU A 758 1.84 69.05 -8.34
CA LEU A 758 0.45 69.34 -8.02
C LEU A 758 0.13 70.84 -8.28
N PRO A 759 0.03 71.24 -9.54
CA PRO A 759 -0.34 72.65 -9.85
C PRO A 759 -1.79 73.00 -9.49
N SER A 760 -2.62 72.01 -9.21
CA SER A 760 -3.96 72.11 -8.67
C SER A 760 -4.24 70.92 -7.77
N THR A 761 -5.34 70.98 -6.95
CA THR A 761 -5.74 69.85 -6.13
C THR A 761 -5.98 68.62 -6.96
N LEU A 762 -5.33 67.50 -6.57
CA LEU A 762 -5.61 66.20 -7.09
C LEU A 762 -6.50 65.43 -6.08
N GLN A 763 -7.72 65.10 -6.52
CA GLN A 763 -8.65 64.25 -5.74
C GLN A 763 -8.50 62.81 -6.20
N MET A 764 -8.43 61.89 -5.26
CA MET A 764 -8.39 60.43 -5.49
C MET A 764 -9.42 59.72 -4.64
N ASP A 765 -10.31 58.92 -5.27
CA ASP A 765 -11.46 58.27 -4.64
C ASP A 765 -11.19 56.79 -4.33
N SER A 766 -10.81 56.03 -5.34
CA SER A 766 -10.60 54.60 -5.24
C SER A 766 -9.48 54.10 -6.14
N VAL A 767 -8.94 53.00 -5.78
CA VAL A 767 -7.95 52.21 -6.60
C VAL A 767 -8.50 50.80 -6.84
N LEU A 768 -8.38 50.32 -8.08
CA LEU A 768 -8.74 48.97 -8.48
C LEU A 768 -7.49 48.30 -9.12
N PHE A 769 -7.20 47.09 -8.65
CA PHE A 769 -6.16 46.22 -9.23
C PHE A 769 -6.82 45.03 -9.92
N VAL A 770 -6.50 44.84 -11.20
CA VAL A 770 -6.94 43.68 -11.97
C VAL A 770 -5.70 42.91 -12.45
N LEU A 771 -5.67 41.63 -12.14
CA LEU A 771 -4.58 40.77 -12.61
C LEU A 771 -4.74 40.51 -14.10
N GLU A 772 -3.86 41.08 -14.93
CA GLU A 772 -3.83 40.91 -16.40
C GLU A 772 -3.13 39.61 -16.77
N LYS A 773 -2.02 39.34 -16.10
CA LYS A 773 -1.18 38.16 -16.40
C LYS A 773 -0.48 37.72 -15.14
N ALA A 774 -0.85 36.55 -14.63
CA ALA A 774 -0.10 35.95 -13.57
C ALA A 774 1.31 35.58 -14.05
N ASP A 775 2.28 35.69 -13.17
CA ASP A 775 3.58 35.11 -13.44
C ASP A 775 3.42 33.62 -13.65
N LYS A 776 4.12 33.11 -14.63
CA LYS A 776 4.28 31.65 -14.72
C LYS A 776 5.00 31.25 -13.44
N PRO A 777 4.59 30.14 -12.78
CA PRO A 777 5.39 29.59 -11.71
C PRO A 777 6.82 29.41 -12.26
N THR A 778 7.74 30.23 -11.82
CA THR A 778 9.08 30.35 -12.43
C THR A 778 10.00 29.22 -12.05
N SER A 779 9.58 28.32 -11.18
CA SER A 779 10.28 27.08 -10.90
C SER A 779 9.32 26.09 -10.29
N LEU A 780 9.16 24.97 -10.95
CA LEU A 780 8.97 23.71 -10.25
C LEU A 780 10.19 23.60 -9.35
N GLU A 781 9.96 23.40 -8.05
CA GLU A 781 10.98 23.43 -7.00
C GLU A 781 12.30 22.81 -7.46
N ASN A 782 13.40 23.50 -7.20
CA ASN A 782 14.72 22.90 -7.30
C ASN A 782 14.74 21.65 -6.44
N ILE A 783 15.00 20.51 -7.04
CA ILE A 783 15.29 19.29 -6.28
C ILE A 783 16.67 19.51 -5.67
N SER A 784 16.68 20.12 -4.52
CA SER A 784 17.79 20.88 -3.97
C SER A 784 19.00 20.08 -3.55
N SER A 785 19.02 18.76 -3.61
CA SER A 785 20.18 17.97 -3.23
C SER A 785 21.08 17.52 -4.39
N ARG A 786 20.62 17.55 -5.65
CA ARG A 786 21.41 17.13 -6.82
C ARG A 786 21.25 18.03 -8.06
N GLY A 787 20.58 19.16 -7.96
CA GLY A 787 20.43 20.09 -9.08
C GLY A 787 19.51 19.61 -10.20
N ILE A 788 18.65 18.61 -9.96
CA ILE A 788 17.66 18.17 -10.94
C ILE A 788 16.52 19.19 -10.99
N THR A 789 16.17 19.66 -12.18
CA THR A 789 15.09 20.61 -12.41
C THR A 789 14.14 20.11 -13.49
N ILE A 790 12.86 20.44 -13.38
CA ILE A 790 11.87 20.18 -14.43
C ILE A 790 11.27 21.51 -14.83
N SER A 791 11.26 21.79 -16.12
CA SER A 791 10.61 22.96 -16.72
C SER A 791 9.70 22.51 -17.86
N GLN A 792 8.83 23.40 -18.34
CA GLN A 792 8.00 23.14 -19.52
C GLN A 792 8.43 24.06 -20.66
N ASP A 793 8.62 23.53 -21.87
CA ASP A 793 8.94 24.34 -23.05
C ASP A 793 7.68 25.02 -23.62
N GLY A 794 7.88 25.98 -24.53
CA GLY A 794 6.77 26.72 -25.17
C GLY A 794 5.83 25.86 -26.03
N LYS A 795 6.11 24.54 -26.16
CA LYS A 795 5.28 23.58 -26.91
C LYS A 795 4.54 22.63 -25.94
N GLY A 796 4.71 22.83 -24.66
CA GLY A 796 4.07 22.02 -23.64
C GLY A 796 4.77 20.68 -23.33
N GLU A 797 6.01 20.45 -23.78
CA GLU A 797 6.83 19.32 -23.33
C GLU A 797 7.56 19.67 -22.04
N PHE A 798 7.69 18.70 -21.16
CA PHE A 798 8.51 18.83 -19.97
C PHE A 798 9.98 18.57 -20.30
N LEU A 799 10.85 19.39 -19.76
CA LEU A 799 12.30 19.26 -19.82
C LEU A 799 12.85 19.02 -18.43
N LEU A 800 13.40 17.85 -18.21
CA LEU A 800 14.12 17.51 -17.00
C LEU A 800 15.62 17.69 -17.24
N SER A 801 16.28 18.47 -16.40
CA SER A 801 17.71 18.78 -16.49
C SER A 801 18.42 18.44 -15.18
N GLY A 802 19.71 18.15 -15.23
CA GLY A 802 20.56 17.89 -14.07
C GLY A 802 20.65 16.43 -13.62
N ALA A 803 20.03 15.47 -14.37
CA ALA A 803 20.19 14.04 -14.10
C ALA A 803 21.65 13.58 -14.26
N GLN A 804 22.10 12.68 -13.41
CA GLN A 804 23.45 12.10 -13.37
C GLN A 804 23.56 10.75 -14.11
N GLY A 805 22.42 10.17 -14.53
CA GLY A 805 22.37 8.93 -15.30
C GLY A 805 22.18 7.66 -14.46
N ASP A 806 22.06 7.81 -13.16
CA ASP A 806 21.74 6.73 -12.20
C ASP A 806 20.26 6.74 -11.74
N GLU A 807 19.47 7.69 -12.25
CA GLU A 807 18.08 7.87 -11.85
C GLU A 807 17.10 7.24 -12.84
N THR A 808 15.94 6.86 -12.32
CA THR A 808 14.76 6.46 -13.09
C THR A 808 13.60 7.39 -12.79
N MET A 809 12.99 7.91 -13.84
CA MET A 809 11.79 8.75 -13.77
C MET A 809 10.55 7.88 -13.99
N TYR A 810 9.56 8.09 -13.17
CA TYR A 810 8.21 7.52 -13.29
C TYR A 810 7.21 8.67 -13.38
N VAL A 811 6.25 8.58 -14.28
CA VAL A 811 5.19 9.59 -14.45
C VAL A 811 3.83 8.94 -14.26
N TYR A 812 3.03 9.50 -13.37
CA TYR A 812 1.71 8.96 -13.00
C TYR A 812 0.59 9.98 -13.28
N THR A 813 -0.61 9.49 -13.51
CA THR A 813 -1.83 10.29 -13.38
C THR A 813 -2.12 10.59 -11.90
N PRO A 814 -3.03 11.54 -11.57
CA PRO A 814 -3.48 11.76 -10.19
C PRO A 814 -4.16 10.54 -9.55
N GLN A 815 -4.60 9.57 -10.34
CA GLN A 815 -5.19 8.31 -9.91
C GLN A 815 -4.15 7.20 -9.71
N ALA A 816 -2.86 7.56 -9.68
CA ALA A 816 -1.71 6.67 -9.52
C ALA A 816 -1.48 5.68 -10.69
N GLU A 817 -2.09 5.89 -11.86
CA GLU A 817 -1.82 5.10 -13.05
C GLU A 817 -0.46 5.50 -13.63
N LEU A 818 0.46 4.54 -13.82
CA LEU A 818 1.77 4.76 -14.42
C LEU A 818 1.63 5.01 -15.93
N LEU A 819 2.06 6.18 -16.38
CA LEU A 819 2.03 6.56 -17.80
C LEU A 819 3.35 6.30 -18.52
N GLU A 820 4.45 6.51 -17.83
CA GLU A 820 5.80 6.38 -18.39
C GLU A 820 6.80 6.06 -17.29
N SER A 821 7.73 5.12 -17.58
CA SER A 821 8.94 4.97 -16.78
C SER A 821 10.14 5.02 -17.71
N ARG A 822 11.19 5.74 -17.32
CA ARG A 822 12.38 5.94 -18.14
C ARG A 822 13.61 6.14 -17.26
N ARG A 823 14.68 5.40 -17.55
CA ARG A 823 15.99 5.69 -17.01
C ARG A 823 16.52 7.00 -17.59
N LEU A 824 16.94 7.89 -16.73
CA LEU A 824 17.48 9.19 -17.12
C LEU A 824 18.95 9.03 -17.60
N LEU A 825 19.31 9.82 -18.59
CA LEU A 825 20.70 9.94 -19.04
C LEU A 825 21.29 11.23 -18.47
N ASN A 826 22.62 11.31 -18.40
CA ASN A 826 23.29 12.56 -18.03
C ASN A 826 22.85 13.70 -18.93
N GLY A 827 22.38 14.82 -18.35
CA GLY A 827 21.97 16.01 -19.05
C GLY A 827 20.46 16.22 -19.08
N GLU A 828 19.92 16.53 -20.25
CA GLU A 828 18.51 16.92 -20.41
C GLU A 828 17.65 15.79 -21.00
N THR A 829 16.48 15.56 -20.40
CA THR A 829 15.50 14.57 -20.87
C THR A 829 14.16 15.26 -21.14
N LYS A 830 13.66 15.17 -22.36
CA LYS A 830 12.30 15.63 -22.72
C LYS A 830 11.29 14.52 -22.60
N PHE A 831 10.10 14.84 -22.08
CA PHE A 831 8.99 13.88 -21.90
C PHE A 831 7.62 14.59 -21.95
N GLY A 832 6.55 13.80 -21.97
CA GLY A 832 5.18 14.30 -21.87
C GLY A 832 4.65 15.03 -23.10
N GLY A 833 5.30 14.98 -24.27
CA GLY A 833 4.84 15.64 -25.50
C GLY A 833 3.39 15.24 -25.86
N ASN A 834 3.05 13.98 -25.70
CA ASN A 834 1.74 13.41 -26.02
C ASN A 834 0.74 13.41 -24.85
N TYR A 835 1.09 13.95 -23.68
CA TYR A 835 0.17 13.97 -22.55
C TYR A 835 -0.95 14.98 -22.78
N ARG A 836 -2.14 14.69 -22.24
CA ARG A 836 -3.25 15.64 -22.24
C ARG A 836 -3.00 16.78 -21.27
N LYS A 837 -3.70 17.88 -21.42
CA LYS A 837 -3.69 18.94 -20.40
C LYS A 837 -4.19 18.38 -19.06
N GLY A 838 -3.46 18.62 -17.99
CA GLY A 838 -3.80 18.10 -16.67
C GLY A 838 -2.63 18.04 -15.71
N ILE A 839 -2.91 17.44 -14.55
CA ILE A 839 -1.94 17.25 -13.48
C ILE A 839 -1.24 15.90 -13.67
N TYR A 840 0.07 15.87 -13.40
CA TYR A 840 0.89 14.65 -13.41
C TYR A 840 1.77 14.61 -12.18
N ILE A 841 2.04 13.41 -11.70
CA ILE A 841 2.95 13.16 -10.59
C ILE A 841 4.20 12.51 -11.18
N ILE A 842 5.35 13.15 -10.97
CA ILE A 842 6.64 12.65 -11.44
C ILE A 842 7.43 12.20 -10.23
N ARG A 843 7.86 10.95 -10.24
CA ARG A 843 8.74 10.39 -9.23
C ARG A 843 10.10 10.09 -9.86
N ILE A 844 11.17 10.61 -9.26
CA ILE A 844 12.55 10.36 -9.67
C ILE A 844 13.21 9.56 -8.57
N VAL A 845 13.76 8.41 -8.95
CA VAL A 845 14.39 7.46 -8.01
C VAL A 845 15.84 7.26 -8.44
N GLY A 846 16.77 7.53 -7.57
CA GLY A 846 18.19 7.23 -7.70
C GLY A 846 18.64 6.22 -6.63
N ASN A 847 19.92 5.85 -6.62
CA ASN A 847 20.45 4.82 -5.71
C ASN A 847 20.29 5.15 -4.22
N GLU A 848 20.22 6.43 -3.85
CA GLU A 848 20.16 6.88 -2.46
C GLU A 848 19.07 7.91 -2.18
N PHE A 849 18.18 8.15 -3.15
CA PHE A 849 17.10 9.11 -2.99
C PHE A 849 15.87 8.77 -3.84
N SER A 850 14.71 9.23 -3.38
CA SER A 850 13.48 9.26 -4.17
C SER A 850 12.80 10.61 -3.97
N HIS A 851 12.40 11.25 -5.04
CA HIS A 851 11.72 12.54 -4.99
C HIS A 851 10.46 12.51 -5.86
N THR A 852 9.37 13.09 -5.34
CA THR A 852 8.09 13.12 -6.05
C THR A 852 7.65 14.56 -6.26
N LEU A 853 7.29 14.90 -7.48
CA LEU A 853 6.89 16.25 -7.92
C LEU A 853 5.50 16.21 -8.55
N LYS A 854 4.72 17.24 -8.32
CA LYS A 854 3.48 17.51 -9.04
C LYS A 854 3.75 18.51 -10.16
N VAL A 855 3.44 18.17 -11.39
CA VAL A 855 3.55 19.08 -12.53
C VAL A 855 2.21 19.26 -13.21
N ILE A 856 2.04 20.40 -13.86
CA ILE A 856 0.82 20.72 -14.59
C ILE A 856 1.20 20.88 -16.06
N LYS A 857 0.55 20.13 -16.96
CA LYS A 857 0.60 20.34 -18.39
C LYS A 857 -0.54 21.27 -18.80
N GLU A 858 -0.20 22.46 -19.30
CA GLU A 858 -1.12 23.48 -19.78
C GLU A 858 -1.74 23.17 -21.16
#